data_bd879d70ba6e4d73ed221f4ae882038a
#
_entry.id   bd879d70ba6e4d73ed221f4ae882038a
#
_cell.length_a   1.000
_cell.length_b   1.000
_cell.length_c   1.000
_cell.angle_alpha   90.00
_cell.angle_beta   90.00
_cell.angle_gamma   90.00
#
_symmetry.space_group_name_H-M   'P 1'
#
loop_
_entity.id
_entity.type
_entity.pdbx_description
1 polymer ?
#
loop_
_entity_poly.entity_id
_entity_poly.type
_entity_poly.pdbx_seq_one_letter_code
_entity_poly.pdbx_strand_id
1 'polypeptide(L)'
;MLKEKKNLLINLLKLLITVYVLYFIFKKIPVDTLIASFINVRLRYLGAAVLLGFVFTLIKIFKWHLLLRDLIPDISFRSSIDGYLSGMSLGIITPGRIGEVGRISEIPKEKRLAGVGLVLWDKIFDLFIVVFLSLWGIWYFVNSGVAITAGVLLIALLFILFNTRYLNILLKLPVIKKYPQLLEGLNHLKRRTILTGLVLTLFSYLIVIFEVLLLVRAFGYSLGREIFISYPLVMLANLIPITVGGLGVREGIAILLLGRFGLPEELAFNSAFLIFLINTALPGFCGLFPMNRDILKSKFVPVAITVIAGLVRFYNIGARSIWLDEGITVNLAWDNIKNIILDRASTGIHPPLYFILTHFWIRIFGDSEVALRSFSAIFSVLSIPLIYKIASRIFDLPTAIIASLLFALSPFQIYYSQEARMYPLITFLFLLSLYLLYRWNEDRLKSDKKFLIPVVILNVISLYVHIYSVFLIVLENIYIFFTNIRDWKRLKCWVTYQLVIVLLFSPWIYVILKNRTPDVYQGKQSLTLSVIKNSFIEINLGYARGIFAERNLLQYIFYLFLALFIIGLLPPYRDKKGFFLVALYTFIPFLLLILISFDKSFFSARYLSPFVAGYFILLARGIRKFKFYPVVILILLLILGIDSLAIYNYNKKLDFISRPWRRVVEYIHSEASDRTVALITAPQMYRPFNYYNRDKIPYEKIDAFGNVAVDIYRGTYSYKNVWFVMAGEESSDPRGKIKSWLDSKYKRLDMVEYYKLSAYLYEVPEEFNRVKVIFYSPDVDNIEFTVEIRYPESNTDNIIETFDKLKLKGTFFFTADAALTHKKVIKSLLDKGYEIGMLGESYVDYTTYSEEEITESLKKTEEIIEGIAGKEINLFRPPRAAFDKNLLNVAYTLGYTLKFWSSDIRRWTHYEPEAASEKLLKELSPGKIVNLGIWDNFSRSVLFSLLQVWHPEN
;
A
#
# COMPACT_ATOMS: atom_id res chain seq x y z
N MET A 1 -26.20 41.94 1.72
CA MET A 1 -26.97 40.71 1.82
C MET A 1 -27.59 40.24 0.49
N LEU A 2 -28.50 41.00 -0.19
CA LEU A 2 -29.09 40.58 -1.48
C LEU A 2 -28.07 40.44 -2.61
N LYS A 3 -27.09 41.35 -2.72
CA LYS A 3 -26.03 41.32 -3.74
C LYS A 3 -25.01 40.17 -3.49
N GLU A 4 -24.72 39.83 -2.25
CA GLU A 4 -23.88 38.71 -1.87
C GLU A 4 -24.56 37.36 -2.17
N LYS A 5 -25.87 37.24 -1.88
CA LYS A 5 -26.67 36.03 -2.22
C LYS A 5 -26.76 35.82 -3.73
N LYS A 6 -26.91 36.90 -4.53
CA LYS A 6 -26.92 36.84 -5.99
C LYS A 6 -25.58 36.39 -6.56
N ASN A 7 -24.46 36.87 -6.01
CA ASN A 7 -23.13 36.44 -6.43
C ASN A 7 -22.85 34.98 -6.04
N LEU A 8 -23.30 34.54 -4.87
CA LEU A 8 -23.19 33.15 -4.44
C LEU A 8 -23.96 32.22 -5.36
N LEU A 9 -25.19 32.59 -5.74
CA LEU A 9 -26.03 31.82 -6.65
C LEU A 9 -25.42 31.70 -8.05
N ILE A 10 -24.86 32.78 -8.60
CA ILE A 10 -24.16 32.77 -9.90
C ILE A 10 -22.93 31.88 -9.84
N ASN A 11 -22.19 31.91 -8.73
CA ASN A 11 -21.01 31.06 -8.56
C ASN A 11 -21.36 29.57 -8.44
N LEU A 12 -22.45 29.27 -7.74
CA LEU A 12 -22.98 27.91 -7.62
C LEU A 12 -23.48 27.38 -8.98
N LEU A 13 -24.16 28.23 -9.73
CA LEU A 13 -24.63 27.89 -11.08
C LEU A 13 -23.47 27.57 -12.03
N LYS A 14 -22.41 28.39 -12.03
CA LYS A 14 -21.20 28.13 -12.84
C LYS A 14 -20.47 26.87 -12.41
N LEU A 15 -20.42 26.58 -11.11
CA LEU A 15 -19.85 25.32 -10.60
C LEU A 15 -20.67 24.11 -11.10
N LEU A 16 -22.00 24.21 -11.02
CA LEU A 16 -22.89 23.16 -11.52
C LEU A 16 -22.71 22.95 -13.03
N ILE A 17 -22.65 24.05 -13.81
CA ILE A 17 -22.36 23.95 -15.25
C ILE A 17 -21.01 23.30 -15.52
N THR A 18 -19.98 23.67 -14.75
CA THR A 18 -18.64 23.05 -14.90
C THR A 18 -18.68 21.54 -14.63
N VAL A 19 -19.32 21.13 -13.53
CA VAL A 19 -19.49 19.71 -13.18
C VAL A 19 -20.29 18.97 -14.24
N TYR A 20 -21.37 19.57 -14.74
CA TYR A 20 -22.21 19.00 -15.78
C TYR A 20 -21.45 18.79 -17.10
N VAL A 21 -20.70 19.79 -17.55
CA VAL A 21 -19.89 19.70 -18.78
C VAL A 21 -18.79 18.64 -18.63
N LEU A 22 -18.08 18.61 -17.51
CA LEU A 22 -17.06 17.59 -17.22
C LEU A 22 -17.68 16.19 -17.14
N TYR A 23 -18.84 16.04 -16.50
CA TYR A 23 -19.57 14.78 -16.47
C TYR A 23 -19.87 14.25 -17.88
N PHE A 24 -20.35 15.12 -18.80
CA PHE A 24 -20.60 14.73 -20.19
C PHE A 24 -19.33 14.30 -20.93
N ILE A 25 -18.22 15.02 -20.73
CA ILE A 25 -16.92 14.67 -21.32
C ILE A 25 -16.46 13.31 -20.79
N PHE A 26 -16.48 13.09 -19.47
CA PHE A 26 -16.03 11.82 -18.87
C PHE A 26 -16.99 10.64 -19.11
N LYS A 27 -18.28 10.91 -19.38
CA LYS A 27 -19.21 9.89 -19.85
C LYS A 27 -18.86 9.42 -21.26
N LYS A 28 -18.35 10.32 -22.11
CA LYS A 28 -17.98 10.03 -23.50
C LYS A 28 -16.57 9.44 -23.60
N ILE A 29 -15.62 9.99 -22.82
CA ILE A 29 -14.22 9.58 -22.80
C ILE A 29 -13.91 8.99 -21.43
N PRO A 30 -13.76 7.65 -21.31
CA PRO A 30 -13.41 7.02 -20.03
C PRO A 30 -12.11 7.59 -19.48
N VAL A 31 -12.08 7.85 -18.18
CA VAL A 31 -10.89 8.39 -17.49
C VAL A 31 -9.67 7.49 -17.71
N ASP A 32 -9.88 6.20 -17.84
CA ASP A 32 -8.83 5.22 -18.12
C ASP A 32 -8.11 5.47 -19.44
N THR A 33 -8.83 5.83 -20.50
CA THR A 33 -8.24 6.13 -21.82
C THR A 33 -7.43 7.43 -21.78
N LEU A 34 -7.94 8.43 -21.04
CA LEU A 34 -7.20 9.68 -20.82
C LEU A 34 -5.86 9.43 -20.12
N ILE A 35 -5.86 8.60 -19.07
CA ILE A 35 -4.64 8.30 -18.32
C ILE A 35 -3.72 7.35 -19.11
N ALA A 36 -4.27 6.37 -19.81
CA ALA A 36 -3.50 5.45 -20.63
C ALA A 36 -2.70 6.17 -21.73
N SER A 37 -3.21 7.29 -22.27
CA SER A 37 -2.48 8.08 -23.25
C SER A 37 -1.17 8.69 -22.73
N PHE A 38 -1.02 8.86 -21.39
CA PHE A 38 0.21 9.34 -20.79
C PHE A 38 1.31 8.27 -20.67
N ILE A 39 0.99 6.98 -20.82
CA ILE A 39 1.97 5.88 -20.67
C ILE A 39 3.06 5.98 -21.75
N ASN A 40 2.68 6.38 -22.98
CA ASN A 40 3.57 6.44 -24.13
C ASN A 40 4.00 7.87 -24.51
N VAL A 41 3.87 8.83 -23.57
CA VAL A 41 4.23 10.23 -23.84
C VAL A 41 5.72 10.39 -24.06
N ARG A 42 6.07 11.07 -25.16
CA ARG A 42 7.45 11.42 -25.49
C ARG A 42 7.91 12.60 -24.63
N LEU A 43 8.57 12.31 -23.51
CA LEU A 43 8.95 13.28 -22.45
C LEU A 43 9.72 14.51 -22.98
N ARG A 44 10.53 14.37 -24.06
CA ARG A 44 11.25 15.49 -24.69
C ARG A 44 10.30 16.59 -25.18
N TYR A 45 9.17 16.25 -25.79
CA TYR A 45 8.20 17.22 -26.29
C TYR A 45 7.37 17.80 -25.14
N LEU A 46 7.00 16.99 -24.17
CA LEU A 46 6.30 17.45 -22.96
C LEU A 46 7.19 18.44 -22.18
N GLY A 47 8.47 18.12 -21.98
CA GLY A 47 9.41 19.02 -21.32
C GLY A 47 9.61 20.33 -22.07
N ALA A 48 9.67 20.29 -23.40
CA ALA A 48 9.76 21.48 -24.25
C ALA A 48 8.48 22.34 -24.15
N ALA A 49 7.29 21.74 -24.09
CA ALA A 49 6.02 22.45 -23.87
C ALA A 49 6.00 23.14 -22.50
N VAL A 50 6.40 22.44 -21.43
CA VAL A 50 6.49 23.05 -20.07
C VAL A 50 7.49 24.23 -20.07
N LEU A 51 8.61 24.12 -20.75
CA LEU A 51 9.58 25.23 -20.88
C LEU A 51 8.96 26.43 -21.60
N LEU A 52 8.23 26.20 -22.69
CA LEU A 52 7.53 27.28 -23.42
C LEU A 52 6.47 27.96 -22.53
N GLY A 53 5.72 27.20 -21.70
CA GLY A 53 4.75 27.75 -20.76
C GLY A 53 5.40 28.60 -19.67
N PHE A 54 6.61 28.26 -19.28
CA PHE A 54 7.40 29.11 -18.41
C PHE A 54 7.77 30.44 -19.11
N VAL A 55 8.22 30.38 -20.37
CA VAL A 55 8.50 31.57 -21.20
C VAL A 55 7.22 32.40 -21.40
N PHE A 56 6.09 31.78 -21.70
CA PHE A 56 4.78 32.44 -21.76
C PHE A 56 4.49 33.24 -20.49
N THR A 57 4.63 32.62 -19.33
CA THR A 57 4.38 33.27 -18.04
C THR A 57 5.34 34.45 -17.79
N LEU A 58 6.62 34.32 -18.14
CA LEU A 58 7.60 35.41 -18.05
C LEU A 58 7.23 36.59 -18.96
N ILE A 59 6.80 36.35 -20.20
CA ILE A 59 6.37 37.40 -21.12
C ILE A 59 5.15 38.12 -20.56
N LYS A 60 4.18 37.38 -20.01
CA LYS A 60 2.98 38.00 -19.38
C LYS A 60 3.34 38.83 -18.14
N ILE A 61 4.28 38.39 -17.32
CA ILE A 61 4.79 39.18 -16.17
C ILE A 61 5.52 40.43 -16.66
N PHE A 62 6.39 40.28 -17.67
CA PHE A 62 7.12 41.42 -18.21
C PHE A 62 6.18 42.47 -18.86
N LYS A 63 5.15 42.02 -19.62
CA LYS A 63 4.09 42.89 -20.13
C LYS A 63 3.41 43.63 -18.98
N TRP A 64 3.01 42.92 -17.92
CA TRP A 64 2.38 43.52 -16.75
C TRP A 64 3.31 44.55 -16.08
N HIS A 65 4.59 44.31 -15.95
CA HIS A 65 5.57 45.22 -15.45
C HIS A 65 5.68 46.50 -16.29
N LEU A 66 5.68 46.40 -17.63
CA LEU A 66 5.70 47.56 -18.53
C LEU A 66 4.44 48.46 -18.36
N LEU A 67 3.27 47.82 -18.25
CA LEU A 67 2.04 48.55 -18.00
C LEU A 67 2.05 49.31 -16.67
N LEU A 68 2.59 48.65 -15.63
CA LEU A 68 2.71 49.25 -14.31
C LEU A 68 3.70 50.43 -14.27
N ARG A 69 4.82 50.38 -15.03
CA ARG A 69 5.83 51.41 -15.07
C ARG A 69 5.32 52.73 -15.63
N ASP A 70 4.34 52.71 -16.52
CA ASP A 70 3.72 53.95 -17.00
C ASP A 70 2.90 54.64 -15.90
N LEU A 71 2.29 53.89 -14.98
CA LEU A 71 1.52 54.40 -13.82
C LEU A 71 2.41 54.67 -12.61
N ILE A 72 3.42 53.83 -12.35
CA ILE A 72 4.31 53.89 -11.20
C ILE A 72 5.75 53.63 -11.69
N PRO A 73 6.54 54.67 -12.03
CA PRO A 73 7.85 54.53 -12.64
C PRO A 73 8.86 53.70 -11.81
N ASP A 74 8.76 53.78 -10.49
CA ASP A 74 9.71 53.17 -9.54
C ASP A 74 9.28 51.78 -9.05
N ILE A 75 8.27 51.15 -9.68
CA ILE A 75 7.81 49.82 -9.26
C ILE A 75 8.85 48.73 -9.51
N SER A 76 9.13 47.94 -8.49
CA SER A 76 10.09 46.83 -8.62
C SER A 76 9.56 45.71 -9.51
N PHE A 77 10.44 45.04 -10.24
CA PHE A 77 10.05 43.88 -11.04
C PHE A 77 9.51 42.75 -10.18
N ARG A 78 10.01 42.63 -8.93
CA ARG A 78 9.50 41.65 -7.94
C ARG A 78 8.05 41.90 -7.57
N SER A 79 7.66 43.17 -7.30
CA SER A 79 6.25 43.51 -7.03
C SER A 79 5.34 43.17 -8.21
N SER A 80 5.86 43.31 -9.43
CA SER A 80 5.09 42.94 -10.64
C SER A 80 4.91 41.42 -10.77
N ILE A 81 5.91 40.62 -10.39
CA ILE A 81 5.82 39.14 -10.31
C ILE A 81 4.77 38.78 -9.24
N ASP A 82 4.92 39.27 -8.04
CA ASP A 82 4.06 38.95 -6.89
C ASP A 82 2.61 39.35 -7.18
N GLY A 83 2.39 40.54 -7.75
CA GLY A 83 1.05 41.01 -8.18
C GLY A 83 0.46 40.12 -9.29
N TYR A 84 1.21 39.84 -10.36
CA TYR A 84 0.72 39.02 -11.47
C TYR A 84 0.31 37.62 -10.99
N LEU A 85 1.19 36.94 -10.23
CA LEU A 85 0.93 35.59 -9.71
C LEU A 85 -0.26 35.59 -8.73
N SER A 86 -0.37 36.61 -7.84
CA SER A 86 -1.53 36.77 -6.95
C SER A 86 -2.83 36.88 -7.72
N GLY A 87 -2.83 37.68 -8.80
CA GLY A 87 -3.98 37.79 -9.69
C GLY A 87 -4.34 36.47 -10.37
N MET A 88 -3.36 35.70 -10.78
CA MET A 88 -3.60 34.34 -11.35
C MET A 88 -4.23 33.39 -10.33
N SER A 89 -3.78 33.40 -9.07
CA SER A 89 -4.37 32.59 -7.98
C SER A 89 -5.84 32.91 -7.78
N LEU A 90 -6.17 34.19 -7.62
CA LEU A 90 -7.55 34.63 -7.44
C LEU A 90 -8.38 34.38 -8.71
N GLY A 91 -7.75 34.48 -9.89
CA GLY A 91 -8.38 34.22 -11.17
C GLY A 91 -8.87 32.79 -11.37
N ILE A 92 -8.15 31.81 -10.83
CA ILE A 92 -8.56 30.39 -10.87
C ILE A 92 -9.81 30.13 -10.04
N ILE A 93 -9.86 30.70 -8.83
CA ILE A 93 -10.93 30.47 -7.85
C ILE A 93 -12.18 31.26 -8.20
N THR A 94 -12.03 32.39 -8.90
CA THR A 94 -13.15 33.27 -9.19
C THR A 94 -13.77 33.00 -10.57
N PRO A 95 -15.11 32.99 -10.67
CA PRO A 95 -15.79 32.82 -11.95
C PRO A 95 -15.43 33.93 -12.93
N GLY A 96 -15.14 33.53 -14.19
CA GLY A 96 -14.78 34.47 -15.24
C GLY A 96 -13.46 35.20 -15.04
N ARG A 97 -12.60 34.66 -14.19
CA ARG A 97 -11.27 35.23 -13.88
C ARG A 97 -11.29 36.66 -13.39
N ILE A 98 -12.42 37.13 -12.79
CA ILE A 98 -12.51 38.45 -12.19
C ILE A 98 -11.44 38.65 -11.12
N GLY A 99 -11.03 37.59 -10.43
CA GLY A 99 -9.96 37.65 -9.44
C GLY A 99 -8.59 38.07 -9.97
N GLU A 100 -8.37 38.05 -11.30
CA GLU A 100 -7.14 38.59 -11.88
C GLU A 100 -6.93 40.08 -11.55
N VAL A 101 -7.99 40.83 -11.16
CA VAL A 101 -7.90 42.16 -10.59
C VAL A 101 -7.01 42.15 -9.32
N GLY A 102 -6.83 41.03 -8.65
CA GLY A 102 -5.88 40.87 -7.54
C GLY A 102 -4.42 41.22 -7.87
N ARG A 103 -4.07 41.37 -9.14
CA ARG A 103 -2.76 41.91 -9.60
C ARG A 103 -2.44 43.29 -9.02
N ILE A 104 -3.48 44.02 -8.58
CA ILE A 104 -3.31 45.36 -7.96
C ILE A 104 -2.94 45.32 -6.48
N SER A 105 -2.80 44.13 -5.87
CA SER A 105 -2.43 43.96 -4.45
C SER A 105 -1.14 44.70 -4.07
N GLU A 106 -0.17 44.66 -4.97
CA GLU A 106 1.14 45.27 -4.79
C GLU A 106 1.20 46.75 -5.20
N ILE A 107 0.06 47.35 -5.62
CA ILE A 107 -0.05 48.76 -5.99
C ILE A 107 -0.44 49.58 -4.73
N PRO A 108 0.16 50.79 -4.52
CA PRO A 108 -0.24 51.71 -3.46
C PRO A 108 -1.76 51.96 -3.50
N LYS A 109 -2.37 52.09 -2.32
CA LYS A 109 -3.84 52.16 -2.18
C LYS A 109 -4.48 53.25 -3.05
N GLU A 110 -3.81 54.42 -3.17
CA GLU A 110 -4.26 55.60 -3.90
C GLU A 110 -4.36 55.33 -5.43
N LYS A 111 -3.49 54.46 -5.97
CA LYS A 111 -3.40 54.12 -7.40
C LYS A 111 -4.07 52.80 -7.77
N ARG A 112 -4.70 52.10 -6.83
CA ARG A 112 -5.32 50.77 -7.10
C ARG A 112 -6.43 50.83 -8.15
N LEU A 113 -7.28 51.83 -8.11
CA LEU A 113 -8.37 52.00 -9.11
C LEU A 113 -7.82 52.26 -10.52
N ALA A 114 -6.77 53.06 -10.65
CA ALA A 114 -6.07 53.23 -11.93
C ALA A 114 -5.40 51.91 -12.37
N GLY A 115 -4.87 51.08 -11.41
CA GLY A 115 -4.33 49.74 -11.68
C GLY A 115 -5.38 48.78 -12.25
N VAL A 116 -6.66 48.89 -11.87
CA VAL A 116 -7.75 48.13 -12.49
C VAL A 116 -7.89 48.48 -13.98
N GLY A 117 -7.72 49.77 -14.35
CA GLY A 117 -7.68 50.21 -15.74
C GLY A 117 -6.58 49.52 -16.55
N LEU A 118 -5.39 49.29 -15.95
CA LEU A 118 -4.30 48.56 -16.60
C LEU A 118 -4.64 47.06 -16.79
N VAL A 119 -5.36 46.46 -15.84
CA VAL A 119 -5.85 45.07 -16.01
C VAL A 119 -6.84 44.96 -17.19
N LEU A 120 -7.69 45.98 -17.35
CA LEU A 120 -8.61 46.07 -18.52
C LEU A 120 -7.82 46.15 -19.84
N TRP A 121 -6.76 47.01 -19.89
CA TRP A 121 -5.87 47.08 -21.05
C TRP A 121 -5.25 45.70 -21.37
N ASP A 122 -4.74 45.01 -20.38
CA ASP A 122 -4.19 43.63 -20.57
C ASP A 122 -5.21 42.70 -21.21
N LYS A 123 -6.47 42.75 -20.79
CA LYS A 123 -7.57 41.96 -21.37
C LYS A 123 -7.97 42.42 -22.77
N ILE A 124 -7.93 43.70 -23.07
CA ILE A 124 -8.18 44.23 -24.40
C ILE A 124 -7.12 43.72 -25.39
N PHE A 125 -5.84 43.75 -24.97
CA PHE A 125 -4.75 43.19 -25.79
C PHE A 125 -4.96 41.67 -26.04
N ASP A 126 -5.34 40.93 -24.99
CA ASP A 126 -5.61 39.51 -25.12
C ASP A 126 -6.77 39.24 -26.09
N LEU A 127 -7.89 39.95 -25.96
CA LEU A 127 -9.05 39.83 -26.85
C LEU A 127 -8.70 40.20 -28.29
N PHE A 128 -7.99 41.30 -28.50
CA PHE A 128 -7.59 41.76 -29.83
C PHE A 128 -6.73 40.72 -30.55
N ILE A 129 -5.70 40.22 -29.89
CA ILE A 129 -4.78 39.25 -30.50
C ILE A 129 -5.44 37.89 -30.70
N VAL A 130 -6.25 37.43 -29.78
CA VAL A 130 -6.95 36.14 -29.92
C VAL A 130 -7.96 36.19 -31.08
N VAL A 131 -8.74 37.26 -31.21
CA VAL A 131 -9.67 37.45 -32.35
C VAL A 131 -8.87 37.54 -33.66
N PHE A 132 -7.77 38.30 -33.68
CA PHE A 132 -6.91 38.40 -34.86
C PHE A 132 -6.37 37.01 -35.30
N LEU A 133 -5.85 36.23 -34.40
CA LEU A 133 -5.37 34.87 -34.70
C LEU A 133 -6.52 33.91 -35.10
N SER A 134 -7.72 34.17 -34.59
CA SER A 134 -8.92 33.36 -34.90
C SER A 134 -9.51 33.60 -36.26
N LEU A 135 -9.15 34.72 -36.97
CA LEU A 135 -9.77 35.07 -38.28
C LEU A 135 -9.63 33.92 -39.28
N TRP A 136 -8.51 33.26 -39.35
CA TRP A 136 -8.32 32.12 -40.24
C TRP A 136 -9.21 30.93 -39.88
N GLY A 137 -9.34 30.62 -38.59
CA GLY A 137 -10.25 29.57 -38.09
C GLY A 137 -11.73 29.94 -38.36
N ILE A 138 -12.12 31.21 -38.13
CA ILE A 138 -13.49 31.68 -38.43
C ILE A 138 -13.78 31.51 -39.91
N TRP A 139 -12.85 31.91 -40.79
CA TRP A 139 -12.98 31.70 -42.23
C TRP A 139 -13.19 30.20 -42.56
N TYR A 140 -12.41 29.32 -41.99
CA TYR A 140 -12.42 27.88 -42.29
C TYR A 140 -13.64 27.16 -41.72
N PHE A 141 -14.04 27.43 -40.47
CA PHE A 141 -15.10 26.67 -39.77
C PHE A 141 -16.48 27.31 -39.81
N VAL A 142 -16.55 28.64 -40.07
CA VAL A 142 -17.82 29.39 -40.06
C VAL A 142 -18.17 29.88 -41.45
N ASN A 143 -17.72 31.05 -41.86
CA ASN A 143 -17.74 31.52 -43.22
C ASN A 143 -16.85 32.77 -43.41
N SER A 144 -16.60 33.15 -44.67
CA SER A 144 -15.78 34.32 -45.04
C SER A 144 -16.39 35.66 -44.63
N GLY A 145 -17.72 35.81 -44.71
CA GLY A 145 -18.41 37.04 -44.34
C GLY A 145 -18.21 37.41 -42.84
N VAL A 146 -18.34 36.43 -41.95
CA VAL A 146 -18.09 36.59 -40.51
C VAL A 146 -16.64 36.95 -40.25
N ALA A 147 -15.71 36.29 -40.94
CA ALA A 147 -14.26 36.56 -40.80
C ALA A 147 -13.92 38.01 -41.23
N ILE A 148 -14.45 38.47 -42.37
CA ILE A 148 -14.23 39.82 -42.85
C ILE A 148 -14.83 40.84 -41.88
N THR A 149 -16.09 40.65 -41.43
CA THR A 149 -16.71 41.51 -40.43
C THR A 149 -15.91 41.63 -39.15
N ALA A 150 -15.42 40.49 -38.61
CA ALA A 150 -14.55 40.47 -37.45
C ALA A 150 -13.22 41.23 -37.69
N GLY A 151 -12.65 41.09 -38.90
CA GLY A 151 -11.44 41.84 -39.30
C GLY A 151 -11.66 43.35 -39.36
N VAL A 152 -12.79 43.80 -39.94
CA VAL A 152 -13.14 45.23 -39.97
C VAL A 152 -13.34 45.77 -38.56
N LEU A 153 -14.03 45.05 -37.67
CA LEU A 153 -14.19 45.41 -36.26
C LEU A 153 -12.85 45.50 -35.52
N LEU A 154 -11.92 44.60 -35.84
CA LEU A 154 -10.55 44.67 -35.28
C LEU A 154 -9.78 45.90 -35.72
N ILE A 155 -9.87 46.27 -36.99
CA ILE A 155 -9.25 47.51 -37.51
C ILE A 155 -9.85 48.74 -36.83
N ALA A 156 -11.15 48.78 -36.67
CA ALA A 156 -11.84 49.87 -35.94
C ALA A 156 -11.39 49.94 -34.45
N LEU A 157 -11.27 48.79 -33.78
CA LEU A 157 -10.76 48.71 -32.42
C LEU A 157 -9.31 49.18 -32.34
N LEU A 158 -8.45 48.76 -33.29
CA LEU A 158 -7.06 49.21 -33.37
C LEU A 158 -6.99 50.77 -33.47
N PHE A 159 -7.81 51.37 -34.32
CA PHE A 159 -7.90 52.83 -34.47
C PHE A 159 -8.30 53.54 -33.16
N ILE A 160 -9.25 52.94 -32.42
CA ILE A 160 -9.69 53.47 -31.13
C ILE A 160 -8.55 53.31 -30.10
N LEU A 161 -7.82 52.19 -30.06
CA LEU A 161 -6.73 51.94 -29.11
C LEU A 161 -5.56 52.91 -29.26
N PHE A 162 -5.26 53.35 -30.50
CA PHE A 162 -4.21 54.32 -30.75
C PHE A 162 -4.66 55.78 -30.64
N ASN A 163 -5.96 56.03 -30.53
CA ASN A 163 -6.56 57.37 -30.45
C ASN A 163 -7.40 57.49 -29.17
N THR A 164 -6.69 57.66 -28.05
CA THR A 164 -7.27 57.65 -26.68
C THR A 164 -8.37 58.67 -26.47
N ARG A 165 -8.53 59.72 -27.37
CA ARG A 165 -9.65 60.67 -27.34
C ARG A 165 -11.02 60.00 -27.43
N TYR A 166 -11.12 58.88 -28.14
CA TYR A 166 -12.37 58.12 -28.25
C TYR A 166 -12.67 57.29 -27.01
N LEU A 167 -11.67 56.94 -26.18
CA LEU A 167 -11.88 56.28 -24.88
C LEU A 167 -12.69 57.17 -23.91
N ASN A 168 -12.64 58.46 -24.08
CA ASN A 168 -13.45 59.40 -23.28
C ASN A 168 -14.97 59.25 -23.54
N ILE A 169 -15.37 58.57 -24.64
CA ILE A 169 -16.79 58.23 -24.88
C ILE A 169 -17.27 57.25 -23.79
N LEU A 170 -16.35 56.43 -23.25
CA LEU A 170 -16.64 55.51 -22.15
C LEU A 170 -17.02 56.22 -20.86
N LEU A 171 -16.68 57.54 -20.71
CA LEU A 171 -17.12 58.37 -19.60
C LEU A 171 -18.66 58.51 -19.52
N LYS A 172 -19.36 58.28 -20.63
CA LYS A 172 -20.84 58.29 -20.65
C LYS A 172 -21.43 57.04 -19.97
N LEU A 173 -20.64 55.99 -19.74
CA LEU A 173 -21.11 54.78 -19.06
C LEU A 173 -21.27 55.06 -17.53
N PRO A 174 -22.42 54.68 -16.93
CA PRO A 174 -22.74 54.97 -15.53
C PRO A 174 -21.69 54.50 -14.52
N VAL A 175 -21.05 53.38 -14.80
CA VAL A 175 -19.98 52.76 -13.93
C VAL A 175 -18.72 53.63 -13.95
N ILE A 176 -18.32 54.11 -15.14
CA ILE A 176 -17.06 54.85 -15.31
C ILE A 176 -17.22 56.27 -14.78
N LYS A 177 -18.45 56.87 -14.99
CA LYS A 177 -18.79 58.15 -14.41
C LYS A 177 -18.68 58.19 -12.88
N LYS A 178 -18.93 57.08 -12.23
CA LYS A 178 -18.83 56.91 -10.77
C LYS A 178 -17.37 56.74 -10.27
N TYR A 179 -16.47 56.23 -11.15
CA TYR A 179 -15.07 55.90 -10.79
C TYR A 179 -14.11 56.47 -11.86
N PRO A 180 -13.88 57.78 -11.93
CA PRO A 180 -13.06 58.40 -12.98
C PRO A 180 -11.60 57.98 -12.97
N GLN A 181 -11.08 57.49 -11.82
CA GLN A 181 -9.72 56.94 -11.70
C GLN A 181 -9.47 55.72 -12.57
N LEU A 182 -10.51 54.97 -12.98
CA LEU A 182 -10.36 53.88 -13.94
C LEU A 182 -9.85 54.37 -15.29
N LEU A 183 -10.29 55.55 -15.73
CA LEU A 183 -9.82 56.19 -16.96
C LEU A 183 -8.41 56.74 -16.85
N GLU A 184 -7.98 57.10 -15.66
CA GLU A 184 -6.62 57.53 -15.42
C GLU A 184 -5.67 56.40 -15.84
N GLY A 185 -5.90 55.15 -15.40
CA GLY A 185 -5.13 53.96 -15.83
C GLY A 185 -5.20 53.68 -17.33
N LEU A 186 -6.35 54.02 -17.96
CA LEU A 186 -6.51 53.81 -19.40
C LEU A 186 -5.78 54.90 -20.21
N ASN A 187 -5.74 56.12 -19.73
CA ASN A 187 -5.18 57.29 -20.45
C ASN A 187 -3.66 57.47 -20.21
N HIS A 188 -3.10 56.86 -19.16
CA HIS A 188 -1.67 56.99 -18.84
C HIS A 188 -0.70 56.20 -19.74
N LEU A 189 -1.23 55.21 -20.52
CA LEU A 189 -0.39 54.41 -21.35
C LEU A 189 0.20 55.18 -22.54
N LYS A 190 1.53 55.12 -22.65
CA LYS A 190 2.25 55.65 -23.80
C LYS A 190 1.96 54.81 -25.04
N ARG A 191 1.90 55.42 -26.22
CA ARG A 191 1.71 54.72 -27.51
C ARG A 191 2.72 53.60 -27.71
N ARG A 192 3.99 53.81 -27.29
CA ARG A 192 5.05 52.77 -27.31
C ARG A 192 4.68 51.58 -26.43
N THR A 193 4.15 51.79 -25.26
CA THR A 193 3.74 50.73 -24.32
C THR A 193 2.54 49.92 -24.87
N ILE A 194 1.58 50.61 -25.52
CA ILE A 194 0.45 49.95 -26.23
C ILE A 194 0.98 49.03 -27.31
N LEU A 195 1.88 49.55 -28.19
CA LEU A 195 2.45 48.76 -29.27
C LEU A 195 3.25 47.56 -28.72
N THR A 196 4.14 47.79 -27.76
CA THR A 196 4.93 46.72 -27.13
C THR A 196 4.04 45.72 -26.44
N GLY A 197 2.95 46.13 -25.79
CA GLY A 197 1.97 45.28 -25.15
C GLY A 197 1.26 44.36 -26.15
N LEU A 198 0.87 44.87 -27.33
CA LEU A 198 0.28 44.08 -28.41
C LEU A 198 1.27 43.06 -28.96
N VAL A 199 2.52 43.49 -29.21
CA VAL A 199 3.58 42.59 -29.72
C VAL A 199 3.88 41.47 -28.71
N LEU A 200 4.04 41.78 -27.44
CA LEU A 200 4.28 40.78 -26.39
C LEU A 200 3.07 39.82 -26.24
N THR A 201 1.85 40.34 -26.42
CA THR A 201 0.64 39.51 -26.39
C THR A 201 0.61 38.57 -27.59
N LEU A 202 0.94 39.07 -28.80
CA LEU A 202 1.04 38.19 -29.98
C LEU A 202 2.05 37.07 -29.76
N PHE A 203 3.27 37.39 -29.34
CA PHE A 203 4.29 36.36 -29.03
C PHE A 203 3.81 35.38 -27.99
N SER A 204 3.15 35.84 -26.91
CA SER A 204 2.64 34.94 -25.87
C SER A 204 1.61 33.94 -26.42
N TYR A 205 0.69 34.36 -27.30
CA TYR A 205 -0.30 33.45 -27.88
C TYR A 205 0.25 32.56 -28.99
N LEU A 206 1.26 32.99 -29.73
CA LEU A 206 2.02 32.11 -30.64
C LEU A 206 2.72 31.01 -29.85
N ILE A 207 3.33 31.32 -28.71
CA ILE A 207 3.92 30.30 -27.82
C ILE A 207 2.88 29.26 -27.43
N VAL A 208 1.64 29.65 -27.07
CA VAL A 208 0.58 28.68 -26.72
C VAL A 208 0.26 27.77 -27.90
N ILE A 209 0.21 28.29 -29.15
CA ILE A 209 -0.01 27.48 -30.33
C ILE A 209 1.14 26.44 -30.49
N PHE A 210 2.40 26.88 -30.31
CA PHE A 210 3.56 25.97 -30.36
C PHE A 210 3.57 24.96 -29.22
N GLU A 211 3.10 25.32 -28.02
CA GLU A 211 2.93 24.39 -26.89
C GLU A 211 1.95 23.27 -27.28
N VAL A 212 0.79 23.62 -27.87
CA VAL A 212 -0.19 22.62 -28.31
C VAL A 212 0.43 21.70 -29.36
N LEU A 213 1.18 22.24 -30.32
CA LEU A 213 1.89 21.46 -31.33
C LEU A 213 2.87 20.46 -30.69
N LEU A 214 3.61 20.90 -29.67
CA LEU A 214 4.51 20.02 -28.92
C LEU A 214 3.75 18.97 -28.10
N LEU A 215 2.65 19.33 -27.46
CA LEU A 215 1.83 18.41 -26.69
C LEU A 215 1.21 17.33 -27.58
N VAL A 216 0.66 17.70 -28.74
CA VAL A 216 0.16 16.73 -29.72
C VAL A 216 1.24 15.78 -30.19
N ARG A 217 2.48 16.31 -30.45
CA ARG A 217 3.64 15.48 -30.78
C ARG A 217 4.13 14.61 -29.61
N ALA A 218 3.96 15.07 -28.38
CA ALA A 218 4.26 14.29 -27.20
C ALA A 218 3.40 13.02 -27.11
N PHE A 219 2.15 13.12 -27.54
CA PHE A 219 1.22 11.98 -27.66
C PHE A 219 1.40 11.15 -28.93
N GLY A 220 2.41 11.44 -29.75
CA GLY A 220 2.73 10.65 -30.93
C GLY A 220 2.02 11.06 -32.22
N TYR A 221 1.18 12.11 -32.19
CA TYR A 221 0.48 12.64 -33.37
C TYR A 221 1.22 13.82 -33.99
N SER A 222 0.98 14.06 -35.28
CA SER A 222 1.60 15.17 -36.02
C SER A 222 0.51 15.99 -36.70
N LEU A 223 0.16 17.11 -36.07
CA LEU A 223 -0.64 18.17 -36.66
C LEU A 223 0.23 19.41 -36.83
N GLY A 224 0.06 20.18 -37.88
CA GLY A 224 0.81 21.41 -38.18
C GLY A 224 -0.11 22.61 -38.31
N ARG A 225 -0.46 22.98 -39.57
CA ARG A 225 -1.35 24.11 -39.89
C ARG A 225 -2.73 23.99 -39.24
N GLU A 226 -3.17 22.77 -39.00
CA GLU A 226 -4.47 22.44 -38.40
C GLU A 226 -4.59 23.04 -36.99
N ILE A 227 -3.49 23.07 -36.23
CA ILE A 227 -3.44 23.68 -34.90
C ILE A 227 -3.53 25.20 -34.98
N PHE A 228 -2.87 25.82 -35.97
CA PHE A 228 -2.96 27.28 -36.21
C PHE A 228 -4.36 27.72 -36.63
N ILE A 229 -5.13 26.86 -37.32
CA ILE A 229 -6.51 27.14 -37.71
C ILE A 229 -7.46 26.93 -36.52
N SER A 230 -7.30 25.85 -35.74
CA SER A 230 -8.28 25.43 -34.73
C SER A 230 -8.04 26.06 -33.35
N TYR A 231 -6.81 26.09 -32.89
CA TYR A 231 -6.55 26.42 -31.50
C TYR A 231 -6.82 27.88 -31.11
N PRO A 232 -6.63 28.90 -31.96
CA PRO A 232 -7.09 30.26 -31.68
C PRO A 232 -8.60 30.35 -31.38
N LEU A 233 -9.42 29.53 -32.02
CA LEU A 233 -10.86 29.45 -31.70
C LEU A 233 -11.11 28.83 -30.31
N VAL A 234 -10.30 27.84 -29.90
CA VAL A 234 -10.32 27.30 -28.52
C VAL A 234 -9.97 28.40 -27.52
N MET A 235 -8.96 29.21 -27.84
CA MET A 235 -8.57 30.36 -26.98
C MET A 235 -9.69 31.41 -26.93
N LEU A 236 -10.35 31.73 -28.06
CA LEU A 236 -11.44 32.67 -28.12
C LEU A 236 -12.62 32.21 -27.26
N ALA A 237 -13.00 30.95 -27.34
CA ALA A 237 -14.05 30.39 -26.53
C ALA A 237 -13.71 30.42 -25.01
N ASN A 238 -12.45 30.29 -24.66
CA ASN A 238 -12.00 30.37 -23.27
C ASN A 238 -12.08 31.79 -22.68
N LEU A 239 -12.23 32.82 -23.51
CA LEU A 239 -12.47 34.19 -23.03
C LEU A 239 -13.92 34.39 -22.53
N ILE A 240 -14.85 33.51 -22.90
CA ILE A 240 -16.24 33.57 -22.45
C ILE A 240 -16.36 32.92 -21.06
N PRO A 241 -16.77 33.63 -20.00
CA PRO A 241 -16.74 33.13 -18.63
C PRO A 241 -17.94 32.23 -18.28
N ILE A 242 -18.12 31.10 -18.98
CA ILE A 242 -19.26 30.19 -18.78
C ILE A 242 -18.99 29.24 -17.60
N THR A 243 -17.76 28.72 -17.48
CA THR A 243 -17.35 27.73 -16.47
C THR A 243 -16.26 28.27 -15.54
N VAL A 244 -16.00 27.56 -14.46
CA VAL A 244 -14.90 27.91 -13.53
C VAL A 244 -13.56 27.65 -14.20
N GLY A 245 -12.77 28.72 -14.40
CA GLY A 245 -11.45 28.63 -15.04
C GLY A 245 -11.45 28.20 -16.51
N GLY A 246 -12.62 28.14 -17.18
CA GLY A 246 -12.77 27.64 -18.55
C GLY A 246 -12.73 26.11 -18.67
N LEU A 247 -12.72 25.39 -17.54
CA LEU A 247 -12.68 23.92 -17.51
C LEU A 247 -13.94 23.31 -18.16
N GLY A 248 -13.76 22.32 -18.99
CA GLY A 248 -14.79 21.65 -19.75
C GLY A 248 -15.08 22.32 -21.10
N VAL A 249 -15.27 23.64 -21.15
CA VAL A 249 -15.57 24.38 -22.41
C VAL A 249 -14.36 24.38 -23.33
N ARG A 250 -13.20 24.71 -22.84
CA ARG A 250 -11.94 24.68 -23.62
C ARG A 250 -11.65 23.30 -24.14
N GLU A 251 -11.72 22.27 -23.26
CA GLU A 251 -11.45 20.88 -23.60
C GLU A 251 -12.50 20.39 -24.63
N GLY A 252 -13.78 20.68 -24.41
CA GLY A 252 -14.85 20.27 -25.34
C GLY A 252 -14.70 20.88 -26.73
N ILE A 253 -14.33 22.16 -26.82
CA ILE A 253 -14.10 22.83 -28.12
C ILE A 253 -12.82 22.31 -28.79
N ALA A 254 -11.77 22.00 -27.99
CA ALA A 254 -10.57 21.36 -28.54
C ALA A 254 -10.89 19.98 -29.13
N ILE A 255 -11.69 19.14 -28.43
CA ILE A 255 -12.18 17.87 -28.96
C ILE A 255 -12.92 18.07 -30.29
N LEU A 256 -13.83 19.03 -30.32
CA LEU A 256 -14.69 19.28 -31.51
C LEU A 256 -13.87 19.76 -32.71
N LEU A 257 -12.93 20.69 -32.52
CA LEU A 257 -12.20 21.30 -33.63
C LEU A 257 -10.97 20.47 -34.07
N LEU A 258 -10.18 19.94 -33.13
CA LEU A 258 -9.02 19.11 -33.48
C LEU A 258 -9.46 17.70 -33.91
N GLY A 259 -10.56 17.18 -33.40
CA GLY A 259 -11.14 15.92 -33.83
C GLY A 259 -11.52 15.91 -35.31
N ARG A 260 -11.92 17.07 -35.89
CA ARG A 260 -12.17 17.20 -37.35
C ARG A 260 -10.93 16.94 -38.21
N PHE A 261 -9.74 17.06 -37.63
CA PHE A 261 -8.47 16.76 -38.27
C PHE A 261 -7.89 15.39 -37.85
N GLY A 262 -8.71 14.51 -37.28
CA GLY A 262 -8.36 13.14 -36.95
C GLY A 262 -7.56 12.98 -35.64
N LEU A 263 -7.49 14.00 -34.79
CA LEU A 263 -6.91 13.84 -33.47
C LEU A 263 -7.90 13.09 -32.56
N PRO A 264 -7.49 11.96 -31.91
CA PRO A 264 -8.34 11.26 -30.94
C PRO A 264 -8.84 12.18 -29.83
N GLU A 265 -10.07 11.96 -29.40
CA GLU A 265 -10.77 12.84 -28.45
C GLU A 265 -10.02 12.96 -27.12
N GLU A 266 -9.47 11.85 -26.62
CA GLU A 266 -8.66 11.81 -25.39
C GLU A 266 -7.37 12.64 -25.50
N LEU A 267 -6.74 12.67 -26.68
CA LEU A 267 -5.52 13.44 -26.90
C LEU A 267 -5.81 14.94 -27.08
N ALA A 268 -6.93 15.28 -27.73
CA ALA A 268 -7.41 16.66 -27.82
C ALA A 268 -7.74 17.22 -26.42
N PHE A 269 -8.46 16.44 -25.60
CA PHE A 269 -8.74 16.78 -24.21
C PHE A 269 -7.44 16.99 -23.42
N ASN A 270 -6.52 16.01 -23.43
CA ASN A 270 -5.30 16.04 -22.64
C ASN A 270 -4.39 17.20 -23.07
N SER A 271 -4.28 17.50 -24.36
CA SER A 271 -3.50 18.65 -24.84
C SER A 271 -4.06 19.97 -24.32
N ALA A 272 -5.38 20.18 -24.39
CA ALA A 272 -6.03 21.39 -23.88
C ALA A 272 -5.96 21.49 -22.35
N PHE A 273 -6.10 20.37 -21.65
CA PHE A 273 -6.00 20.31 -20.19
C PHE A 273 -4.56 20.60 -19.71
N LEU A 274 -3.54 20.07 -20.38
CA LEU A 274 -2.15 20.37 -20.07
C LEU A 274 -1.82 21.85 -20.26
N ILE A 275 -2.34 22.51 -21.30
CA ILE A 275 -2.19 23.98 -21.45
C ILE A 275 -2.78 24.73 -20.24
N PHE A 276 -3.92 24.27 -19.72
CA PHE A 276 -4.44 24.87 -18.48
C PHE A 276 -3.53 24.63 -17.29
N LEU A 277 -3.04 23.42 -17.12
CA LEU A 277 -2.12 23.11 -16.01
C LEU A 277 -0.86 23.97 -16.09
N ILE A 278 -0.26 24.07 -17.27
CA ILE A 278 1.01 24.78 -17.48
C ILE A 278 0.83 26.29 -17.37
N ASN A 279 -0.14 26.86 -18.10
CA ASN A 279 -0.26 28.33 -18.30
C ASN A 279 -1.19 29.02 -17.32
N THR A 280 -2.02 28.26 -16.58
CA THR A 280 -2.98 28.85 -15.64
C THR A 280 -2.85 28.30 -14.25
N ALA A 281 -2.95 26.97 -14.09
CA ALA A 281 -2.95 26.34 -12.77
C ALA A 281 -1.59 26.52 -12.07
N LEU A 282 -0.49 26.24 -12.79
CA LEU A 282 0.86 26.37 -12.25
C LEU A 282 1.18 27.81 -11.79
N PRO A 283 1.03 28.87 -12.64
CA PRO A 283 1.21 30.24 -12.18
C PRO A 283 0.26 30.64 -11.04
N GLY A 284 -0.97 30.14 -11.05
CA GLY A 284 -1.93 30.41 -9.99
C GLY A 284 -1.56 29.77 -8.66
N PHE A 285 -1.09 28.54 -8.65
CA PHE A 285 -0.51 27.94 -7.44
C PHE A 285 0.73 28.70 -6.95
N CYS A 286 1.57 29.19 -7.88
CA CYS A 286 2.68 30.09 -7.56
C CYS A 286 2.21 31.35 -6.81
N GLY A 287 1.11 31.94 -7.21
CA GLY A 287 0.58 33.14 -6.61
C GLY A 287 -0.05 32.98 -5.23
N LEU A 288 -0.30 31.78 -4.76
CA LEU A 288 -0.72 31.54 -3.37
C LEU A 288 0.38 31.96 -2.37
N PHE A 289 1.64 31.92 -2.76
CA PHE A 289 2.78 32.24 -1.88
C PHE A 289 2.94 33.75 -1.58
N PRO A 290 2.87 34.68 -2.54
CA PRO A 290 2.91 36.10 -2.26
C PRO A 290 1.60 36.63 -1.66
N MET A 291 0.45 36.02 -1.98
CA MET A 291 -0.88 36.56 -1.71
C MET A 291 -1.26 36.71 -0.25
N ASN A 292 -0.74 35.84 0.62
CA ASN A 292 -1.11 36.04 2.03
C ASN A 292 -0.29 35.18 2.99
N ARG A 293 0.62 35.75 3.70
CA ARG A 293 1.20 35.17 4.92
C ARG A 293 0.11 34.79 5.94
N ASP A 294 -1.05 35.42 5.90
CA ASP A 294 -2.15 35.19 6.83
C ASP A 294 -3.06 34.01 6.44
N ILE A 295 -3.31 33.74 5.14
CA ILE A 295 -3.98 32.51 4.69
C ILE A 295 -3.10 31.27 4.98
N LEU A 296 -1.80 31.36 4.73
CA LEU A 296 -0.88 30.30 5.07
C LEU A 296 -0.80 30.03 6.57
N LYS A 297 -0.97 31.10 7.41
CA LYS A 297 -1.08 30.98 8.87
C LYS A 297 -2.45 30.50 9.34
N SER A 298 -3.46 30.47 8.48
CA SER A 298 -4.81 30.10 8.87
C SER A 298 -4.86 28.60 9.25
N LYS A 299 -5.74 28.26 10.19
CA LYS A 299 -6.00 26.86 10.56
C LYS A 299 -6.62 26.05 9.42
N PHE A 300 -7.05 26.70 8.35
CA PHE A 300 -7.70 26.07 7.20
C PHE A 300 -6.74 25.16 6.41
N VAL A 301 -5.47 25.57 6.21
CA VAL A 301 -4.51 24.81 5.40
C VAL A 301 -4.24 23.41 5.95
N PRO A 302 -3.86 23.22 7.23
CA PRO A 302 -3.65 21.87 7.76
C PRO A 302 -4.95 21.05 7.78
N VAL A 303 -6.12 21.68 7.99
CA VAL A 303 -7.42 20.97 7.92
C VAL A 303 -7.68 20.49 6.50
N ALA A 304 -7.47 21.35 5.48
CA ALA A 304 -7.67 20.96 4.08
C ALA A 304 -6.76 19.79 3.67
N ILE A 305 -5.47 19.83 4.04
CA ILE A 305 -4.53 18.71 3.77
C ILE A 305 -4.98 17.43 4.48
N THR A 306 -5.47 17.55 5.73
CA THR A 306 -5.97 16.41 6.51
C THR A 306 -7.22 15.79 5.86
N VAL A 307 -8.14 16.61 5.35
CA VAL A 307 -9.33 16.13 4.63
C VAL A 307 -8.94 15.44 3.33
N ILE A 308 -8.05 16.04 2.53
CA ILE A 308 -7.53 15.41 1.30
C ILE A 308 -6.88 14.05 1.64
N ALA A 309 -6.05 14.00 2.68
CA ALA A 309 -5.43 12.75 3.14
C ALA A 309 -6.46 11.70 3.53
N GLY A 310 -7.56 12.11 4.18
CA GLY A 310 -8.69 11.24 4.51
C GLY A 310 -9.36 10.69 3.25
N LEU A 311 -9.75 11.56 2.32
CA LEU A 311 -10.39 11.16 1.08
C LEU A 311 -9.57 10.12 0.30
N VAL A 312 -8.27 10.33 0.16
CA VAL A 312 -7.39 9.39 -0.58
C VAL A 312 -7.22 8.07 0.16
N ARG A 313 -7.13 8.07 1.51
CA ARG A 313 -6.95 6.85 2.32
C ARG A 313 -8.21 6.00 2.43
N PHE A 314 -9.37 6.62 2.40
CA PHE A 314 -10.65 5.89 2.42
C PHE A 314 -11.14 5.51 1.01
N TYR A 315 -10.58 6.14 -0.03
CA TYR A 315 -10.91 5.76 -1.40
C TYR A 315 -10.49 4.31 -1.66
N ASN A 316 -11.44 3.50 -2.07
CA ASN A 316 -11.25 2.10 -2.48
C ASN A 316 -10.62 1.17 -1.40
N ILE A 317 -10.74 1.53 -0.11
CA ILE A 317 -10.10 0.85 1.02
C ILE A 317 -10.52 -0.63 1.17
N GLY A 318 -11.74 -0.99 0.72
CA GLY A 318 -12.27 -2.36 0.77
C GLY A 318 -12.06 -3.19 -0.50
N ALA A 319 -11.45 -2.63 -1.56
CA ALA A 319 -11.40 -3.31 -2.85
C ALA A 319 -10.43 -4.50 -2.89
N ARG A 320 -9.34 -4.43 -2.14
CA ARG A 320 -8.31 -5.46 -2.07
C ARG A 320 -8.71 -6.58 -1.12
N SER A 321 -8.47 -7.84 -1.51
CA SER A 321 -8.63 -8.99 -0.62
C SER A 321 -7.72 -8.91 0.61
N ILE A 322 -8.15 -9.49 1.73
CA ILE A 322 -7.33 -9.69 2.93
C ILE A 322 -6.12 -10.57 2.57
N TRP A 323 -4.94 -10.15 2.96
CA TRP A 323 -3.72 -10.94 2.79
C TRP A 323 -3.28 -11.57 4.12
N LEU A 324 -2.17 -12.35 4.12
CA LEU A 324 -1.77 -13.17 5.25
C LEU A 324 -1.71 -12.40 6.59
N ASP A 325 -1.02 -11.25 6.62
CA ASP A 325 -0.84 -10.51 7.88
C ASP A 325 -2.16 -9.88 8.39
N GLU A 326 -3.04 -9.46 7.48
CA GLU A 326 -4.39 -9.01 7.84
C GLU A 326 -5.25 -10.18 8.31
N GLY A 327 -5.12 -11.36 7.65
CA GLY A 327 -5.73 -12.60 8.11
C GLY A 327 -5.30 -12.99 9.52
N ILE A 328 -4.02 -12.83 9.87
CA ILE A 328 -3.53 -13.01 11.25
C ILE A 328 -4.23 -12.03 12.19
N THR A 329 -4.31 -10.77 11.80
CA THR A 329 -4.93 -9.72 12.62
C THR A 329 -6.39 -10.01 12.92
N VAL A 330 -7.20 -10.36 11.91
CA VAL A 330 -8.63 -10.58 12.09
C VAL A 330 -8.92 -11.89 12.83
N ASN A 331 -8.20 -12.98 12.52
CA ASN A 331 -8.40 -14.26 13.23
C ASN A 331 -8.10 -14.12 14.73
N LEU A 332 -7.04 -13.37 15.08
CA LEU A 332 -6.76 -13.06 16.49
C LEU A 332 -7.83 -12.13 17.10
N ALA A 333 -8.30 -11.14 16.34
CA ALA A 333 -9.28 -10.19 16.83
C ALA A 333 -10.66 -10.83 17.06
N TRP A 334 -10.99 -11.95 16.41
CA TRP A 334 -12.21 -12.72 16.70
C TRP A 334 -12.15 -13.44 18.05
N ASP A 335 -10.94 -13.77 18.51
CA ASP A 335 -10.73 -14.54 19.73
C ASP A 335 -10.98 -13.68 20.99
N ASN A 336 -11.03 -14.30 22.16
CA ASN A 336 -11.09 -13.59 23.43
C ASN A 336 -9.74 -13.00 23.84
N ILE A 337 -9.74 -12.00 24.71
CA ILE A 337 -8.52 -11.26 25.12
C ILE A 337 -7.47 -12.19 25.73
N LYS A 338 -7.88 -13.20 26.52
CA LYS A 338 -6.97 -14.17 27.13
C LYS A 338 -6.22 -14.95 26.06
N ASN A 339 -6.92 -15.46 25.06
CA ASN A 339 -6.32 -16.20 23.96
C ASN A 339 -5.42 -15.31 23.09
N ILE A 340 -5.81 -14.06 22.83
CA ILE A 340 -4.94 -13.10 22.14
C ILE A 340 -3.60 -12.94 22.86
N ILE A 341 -3.64 -12.76 24.19
CA ILE A 341 -2.42 -12.60 25.01
C ILE A 341 -1.60 -13.89 25.01
N LEU A 342 -2.22 -15.05 25.18
CA LEU A 342 -1.53 -16.35 25.20
C LEU A 342 -0.91 -16.68 23.85
N ASP A 343 -1.63 -16.48 22.73
CA ASP A 343 -1.08 -16.70 21.39
C ASP A 343 0.14 -15.79 21.13
N ARG A 344 0.03 -14.50 21.51
CA ARG A 344 1.16 -13.58 21.34
C ARG A 344 2.32 -13.92 22.28
N ALA A 345 2.02 -14.34 23.49
CA ALA A 345 3.04 -14.79 24.45
C ALA A 345 3.75 -16.07 23.97
N SER A 346 3.06 -17.00 23.33
CA SER A 346 3.66 -18.23 22.79
C SER A 346 4.55 -17.99 21.58
N THR A 347 4.20 -17.01 20.73
CA THR A 347 4.98 -16.67 19.53
C THR A 347 6.13 -15.68 19.78
N GLY A 348 6.05 -14.86 20.83
CA GLY A 348 7.06 -13.90 21.26
C GLY A 348 7.38 -12.74 20.29
N ILE A 349 6.82 -12.74 19.08
CA ILE A 349 7.22 -11.82 17.99
C ILE A 349 6.60 -10.43 18.14
N HIS A 350 5.28 -10.36 18.39
CA HIS A 350 4.54 -9.10 18.47
C HIS A 350 3.75 -9.01 19.77
N PRO A 351 3.85 -7.88 20.49
CA PRO A 351 3.03 -7.62 21.67
C PRO A 351 1.54 -7.57 21.35
N PRO A 352 0.64 -7.78 22.34
CA PRO A 352 -0.78 -8.05 22.07
C PRO A 352 -1.67 -6.83 21.84
N LEU A 353 -1.21 -5.62 22.19
CA LEU A 353 -2.10 -4.46 22.32
C LEU A 353 -2.81 -4.08 21.04
N TYR A 354 -2.12 -4.14 19.88
CA TYR A 354 -2.75 -3.85 18.59
C TYR A 354 -3.93 -4.79 18.29
N PHE A 355 -3.76 -6.08 18.58
CA PHE A 355 -4.79 -7.09 18.33
C PHE A 355 -5.97 -6.93 19.28
N ILE A 356 -5.71 -6.57 20.54
CA ILE A 356 -6.74 -6.23 21.53
C ILE A 356 -7.54 -4.99 21.11
N LEU A 357 -6.88 -3.94 20.64
CA LEU A 357 -7.55 -2.75 20.12
C LEU A 357 -8.40 -3.08 18.89
N THR A 358 -7.89 -3.93 17.98
CA THR A 358 -8.64 -4.39 16.81
C THR A 358 -9.84 -5.26 17.22
N HIS A 359 -9.72 -6.11 18.26
CA HIS A 359 -10.82 -6.90 18.83
C HIS A 359 -12.00 -6.02 19.26
N PHE A 360 -11.73 -4.92 19.98
CA PHE A 360 -12.79 -3.97 20.35
C PHE A 360 -13.32 -3.22 19.12
N TRP A 361 -12.45 -2.86 18.18
CA TRP A 361 -12.84 -2.14 16.98
C TRP A 361 -13.84 -2.93 16.12
N ILE A 362 -13.56 -4.21 15.87
CA ILE A 362 -14.45 -5.05 15.06
C ILE A 362 -15.78 -5.36 15.74
N ARG A 363 -15.84 -5.34 17.06
CA ARG A 363 -17.12 -5.49 17.82
C ARG A 363 -18.02 -4.29 17.68
N ILE A 364 -17.45 -3.10 17.42
CA ILE A 364 -18.21 -1.85 17.28
C ILE A 364 -18.59 -1.62 15.82
N PHE A 365 -17.65 -1.82 14.89
CA PHE A 365 -17.79 -1.43 13.49
C PHE A 365 -17.93 -2.60 12.52
N GLY A 366 -17.95 -3.84 13.02
CA GLY A 366 -17.92 -5.06 12.21
C GLY A 366 -16.53 -5.41 11.73
N ASP A 367 -16.41 -6.54 11.04
CA ASP A 367 -15.15 -7.13 10.61
C ASP A 367 -14.96 -7.13 9.08
N SER A 368 -15.74 -6.31 8.35
CA SER A 368 -15.52 -6.10 6.92
C SER A 368 -14.14 -5.51 6.65
N GLU A 369 -13.60 -5.69 5.42
CA GLU A 369 -12.30 -5.13 5.04
C GLU A 369 -12.23 -3.61 5.25
N VAL A 370 -13.36 -2.92 4.99
CA VAL A 370 -13.47 -1.48 5.22
C VAL A 370 -13.34 -1.16 6.71
N ALA A 371 -14.06 -1.87 7.55
CA ALA A 371 -14.05 -1.67 9.01
C ALA A 371 -12.66 -1.97 9.58
N LEU A 372 -12.05 -3.10 9.23
CA LEU A 372 -10.72 -3.49 9.69
C LEU A 372 -9.65 -2.45 9.34
N ARG A 373 -9.62 -1.99 8.08
CA ARG A 373 -8.60 -1.05 7.58
C ARG A 373 -8.85 0.38 8.01
N SER A 374 -10.10 0.75 8.30
CA SER A 374 -10.44 2.10 8.77
C SER A 374 -9.74 2.45 10.07
N PHE A 375 -9.49 1.48 10.95
CA PHE A 375 -8.69 1.69 12.17
C PHE A 375 -7.30 2.24 11.85
N SER A 376 -6.58 1.61 10.93
CA SER A 376 -5.25 2.06 10.47
C SER A 376 -5.34 3.40 9.72
N ALA A 377 -6.33 3.57 8.84
CA ALA A 377 -6.51 4.77 8.04
C ALA A 377 -6.73 6.02 8.89
N ILE A 378 -7.53 5.92 9.96
CA ILE A 378 -7.80 7.03 10.89
C ILE A 378 -6.49 7.53 11.53
N PHE A 379 -5.64 6.64 12.05
CA PHE A 379 -4.37 7.06 12.68
C PHE A 379 -3.38 7.63 11.67
N SER A 380 -3.39 7.15 10.43
CA SER A 380 -2.60 7.74 9.35
C SER A 380 -3.06 9.18 9.04
N VAL A 381 -4.38 9.44 9.01
CA VAL A 381 -4.93 10.79 8.82
C VAL A 381 -4.57 11.70 10.01
N LEU A 382 -4.70 11.21 11.25
CA LEU A 382 -4.36 11.95 12.46
C LEU A 382 -2.86 12.31 12.56
N SER A 383 -2.00 11.61 11.84
CA SER A 383 -0.57 11.90 11.76
C SER A 383 -0.28 13.20 11.00
N ILE A 384 -1.13 13.62 10.04
CA ILE A 384 -0.91 14.79 9.19
C ILE A 384 -0.80 16.11 10.00
N PRO A 385 -1.75 16.44 10.89
CA PRO A 385 -1.64 17.67 11.68
C PRO A 385 -0.44 17.65 12.64
N LEU A 386 0.05 16.47 13.06
CA LEU A 386 1.26 16.38 13.88
C LEU A 386 2.51 16.71 13.06
N ILE A 387 2.64 16.16 11.85
CA ILE A 387 3.73 16.50 10.92
C ILE A 387 3.76 18.01 10.67
N TYR A 388 2.58 18.60 10.38
CA TYR A 388 2.46 20.04 10.19
C TYR A 388 2.94 20.84 11.42
N LYS A 389 2.51 20.46 12.63
CA LYS A 389 2.92 21.12 13.87
C LYS A 389 4.41 21.00 14.15
N ILE A 390 4.99 19.81 13.95
CA ILE A 390 6.43 19.56 14.14
C ILE A 390 7.24 20.39 13.14
N ALA A 391 6.94 20.29 11.85
CA ALA A 391 7.69 20.97 10.81
C ALA A 391 7.54 22.50 10.87
N SER A 392 6.35 23.04 11.19
CA SER A 392 6.13 24.49 11.31
C SER A 392 6.87 25.09 12.50
N ARG A 393 7.05 24.32 13.56
CA ARG A 393 7.73 24.79 14.77
C ARG A 393 9.25 24.73 14.63
N ILE A 394 9.78 23.65 14.07
CA ILE A 394 11.24 23.44 13.90
C ILE A 394 11.80 24.24 12.73
N PHE A 395 11.07 24.31 11.63
CA PHE A 395 11.52 24.96 10.40
C PHE A 395 10.71 26.22 10.09
N ASP A 396 9.81 26.12 9.14
CA ASP A 396 8.94 27.23 8.74
C ASP A 396 7.59 26.68 8.21
N LEU A 397 6.66 27.58 8.01
CA LEU A 397 5.31 27.26 7.58
C LEU A 397 5.26 26.65 6.17
N PRO A 398 6.00 27.14 5.15
CA PRO A 398 6.06 26.48 3.86
C PRO A 398 6.59 25.05 3.92
N THR A 399 7.64 24.80 4.69
CA THR A 399 8.18 23.45 4.90
C THR A 399 7.11 22.52 5.53
N ALA A 400 6.33 23.02 6.49
CA ALA A 400 5.27 22.24 7.13
C ALA A 400 4.15 21.87 6.13
N ILE A 401 3.75 22.80 5.28
CA ILE A 401 2.74 22.57 4.24
C ILE A 401 3.24 21.50 3.26
N ILE A 402 4.47 21.68 2.75
CA ILE A 402 5.06 20.74 1.79
C ILE A 402 5.21 19.35 2.41
N ALA A 403 5.76 19.23 3.63
CA ALA A 403 5.95 17.95 4.31
C ALA A 403 4.62 17.23 4.55
N SER A 404 3.61 17.94 5.02
CA SER A 404 2.28 17.38 5.25
C SER A 404 1.60 16.94 3.96
N LEU A 405 1.76 17.71 2.87
CA LEU A 405 1.20 17.36 1.56
C LEU A 405 1.89 16.12 0.95
N LEU A 406 3.23 16.07 0.99
CA LEU A 406 3.99 14.91 0.52
C LEU A 406 3.64 13.65 1.30
N PHE A 407 3.54 13.72 2.62
CA PHE A 407 3.13 12.58 3.44
C PHE A 407 1.66 12.19 3.19
N ALA A 408 0.78 13.18 3.00
CA ALA A 408 -0.64 12.95 2.73
C ALA A 408 -0.87 12.18 1.42
N LEU A 409 -0.10 12.49 0.38
CA LEU A 409 -0.22 11.92 -0.96
C LEU A 409 0.83 10.84 -1.27
N SER A 410 1.71 10.49 -0.32
CA SER A 410 2.68 9.42 -0.49
C SER A 410 2.02 8.09 -0.80
N PRO A 411 2.31 7.44 -1.96
CA PRO A 411 1.77 6.13 -2.31
C PRO A 411 2.12 5.05 -1.27
N PHE A 412 3.31 5.13 -0.69
CA PHE A 412 3.76 4.23 0.37
C PHE A 412 2.91 4.35 1.63
N GLN A 413 2.65 5.58 2.11
CA GLN A 413 1.86 5.82 3.31
C GLN A 413 0.37 5.51 3.08
N ILE A 414 -0.15 5.74 1.87
CA ILE A 414 -1.52 5.36 1.49
C ILE A 414 -1.66 3.84 1.54
N TYR A 415 -0.72 3.10 0.94
CA TYR A 415 -0.72 1.64 0.95
C TYR A 415 -0.81 1.09 2.38
N TYR A 416 0.12 1.48 3.28
CA TYR A 416 0.12 0.98 4.66
C TYR A 416 -1.04 1.49 5.51
N SER A 417 -1.65 2.64 5.15
CA SER A 417 -2.87 3.09 5.81
C SER A 417 -4.09 2.24 5.48
N GLN A 418 -4.06 1.58 4.30
CA GLN A 418 -5.10 0.67 3.83
C GLN A 418 -4.80 -0.80 4.15
N GLU A 419 -3.94 -1.06 5.13
CA GLU A 419 -3.71 -2.37 5.73
C GLU A 419 -4.18 -2.41 7.18
N ALA A 420 -4.83 -3.50 7.58
CA ALA A 420 -5.20 -3.74 8.98
C ALA A 420 -3.96 -4.17 9.79
N ARG A 421 -2.98 -3.25 9.90
CA ARG A 421 -1.70 -3.44 10.60
C ARG A 421 -1.36 -2.24 11.47
N MET A 422 -0.48 -2.45 12.44
CA MET A 422 -0.13 -1.51 13.48
C MET A 422 0.67 -0.27 13.02
N TYR A 423 1.23 -0.24 11.80
CA TYR A 423 2.15 0.81 11.35
C TYR A 423 1.60 2.24 11.43
N PRO A 424 0.36 2.53 10.99
CA PRO A 424 -0.19 3.88 11.12
C PRO A 424 -0.43 4.31 12.57
N LEU A 425 -0.86 3.40 13.44
CA LEU A 425 -1.03 3.66 14.87
C LEU A 425 0.31 4.05 15.50
N ILE A 426 1.37 3.28 15.21
CA ILE A 426 2.71 3.57 15.74
C ILE A 426 3.23 4.90 15.20
N THR A 427 3.03 5.19 13.91
CA THR A 427 3.40 6.48 13.30
C THR A 427 2.79 7.64 14.07
N PHE A 428 1.49 7.55 14.37
CA PHE A 428 0.77 8.57 15.14
C PHE A 428 1.34 8.71 16.56
N LEU A 429 1.54 7.59 17.27
CA LEU A 429 2.07 7.58 18.63
C LEU A 429 3.49 8.16 18.69
N PHE A 430 4.34 7.79 17.73
CA PHE A 430 5.71 8.29 17.64
C PHE A 430 5.76 9.79 17.37
N LEU A 431 4.98 10.28 16.42
CA LEU A 431 4.92 11.70 16.13
C LEU A 431 4.38 12.51 17.32
N LEU A 432 3.42 11.97 18.04
CA LEU A 432 2.88 12.61 19.24
C LEU A 432 3.91 12.63 20.38
N SER A 433 4.60 11.51 20.62
CA SER A 433 5.72 11.44 21.59
C SER A 433 6.82 12.43 21.22
N LEU A 434 7.25 12.43 19.97
CA LEU A 434 8.28 13.34 19.46
C LEU A 434 7.91 14.81 19.64
N TYR A 435 6.65 15.17 19.33
CA TYR A 435 6.14 16.52 19.52
C TYR A 435 6.17 16.96 20.99
N LEU A 436 5.72 16.10 21.89
CA LEU A 436 5.69 16.37 23.32
C LEU A 436 7.11 16.44 23.91
N LEU A 437 7.99 15.52 23.50
CA LEU A 437 9.38 15.51 23.90
C LEU A 437 10.12 16.77 23.46
N TYR A 438 9.92 17.19 22.21
CA TYR A 438 10.48 18.44 21.69
C TYR A 438 9.97 19.65 22.51
N ARG A 439 8.65 19.68 22.80
CA ARG A 439 8.04 20.74 23.62
C ARG A 439 8.62 20.78 25.02
N TRP A 440 8.84 19.63 25.65
CA TRP A 440 9.50 19.55 26.96
C TRP A 440 10.93 20.07 26.91
N ASN A 441 11.67 19.72 25.88
CA ASN A 441 13.07 20.15 25.75
C ASN A 441 13.22 21.65 25.39
N GLU A 442 12.22 22.25 24.76
CA GLU A 442 12.17 23.69 24.42
C GLU A 442 11.77 24.55 25.62
N ASP A 443 10.83 24.12 26.44
CA ASP A 443 10.21 24.91 27.51
C ASP A 443 10.93 24.66 28.86
N ARG A 444 11.95 25.51 29.12
CA ARG A 444 12.79 25.40 30.31
C ARG A 444 12.10 25.78 31.64
N LEU A 445 10.93 26.40 31.60
CA LEU A 445 10.28 27.04 32.75
C LEU A 445 9.00 26.34 33.24
N LYS A 446 8.49 25.33 32.52
CA LYS A 446 7.21 24.68 32.85
C LYS A 446 7.40 23.26 33.43
N SER A 447 6.42 22.87 34.26
CA SER A 447 6.37 21.57 34.94
C SER A 447 6.69 20.38 34.03
N ASP A 448 7.74 19.65 34.39
CA ASP A 448 8.19 18.43 33.70
C ASP A 448 7.07 17.40 33.56
N LYS A 449 6.17 17.28 34.55
CA LYS A 449 5.08 16.29 34.57
C LYS A 449 4.10 16.43 33.42
N LYS A 450 3.80 17.66 32.97
CA LYS A 450 2.83 17.93 31.89
C LYS A 450 3.18 17.27 30.57
N PHE A 451 4.46 17.17 30.23
CA PHE A 451 4.94 16.63 28.98
C PHE A 451 5.52 15.23 29.11
N LEU A 452 6.27 14.97 30.19
CA LEU A 452 6.97 13.69 30.36
C LEU A 452 6.04 12.52 30.69
N ILE A 453 5.01 12.72 31.51
CA ILE A 453 4.03 11.65 31.81
C ILE A 453 3.35 11.16 30.53
N PRO A 454 2.81 12.03 29.65
CA PRO A 454 2.28 11.59 28.35
C PRO A 454 3.32 10.90 27.48
N VAL A 455 4.59 11.34 27.45
CA VAL A 455 5.66 10.67 26.69
C VAL A 455 5.89 9.24 27.22
N VAL A 456 5.96 9.05 28.53
CA VAL A 456 6.08 7.70 29.14
C VAL A 456 4.92 6.81 28.75
N ILE A 457 3.69 7.30 28.88
CA ILE A 457 2.47 6.56 28.52
C ILE A 457 2.50 6.17 27.04
N LEU A 458 2.83 7.12 26.15
CA LEU A 458 2.93 6.87 24.71
C LEU A 458 4.02 5.84 24.38
N ASN A 459 5.17 5.92 25.03
CA ASN A 459 6.27 4.98 24.82
C ASN A 459 5.92 3.57 25.28
N VAL A 460 5.27 3.43 26.44
CA VAL A 460 4.79 2.14 26.96
C VAL A 460 3.73 1.56 26.02
N ILE A 461 2.71 2.35 25.64
CA ILE A 461 1.68 1.94 24.67
C ILE A 461 2.35 1.49 23.36
N SER A 462 3.28 2.27 22.84
CA SER A 462 4.00 1.96 21.59
C SER A 462 4.76 0.65 21.67
N LEU A 463 5.44 0.37 22.78
CA LEU A 463 6.14 -0.90 23.03
C LEU A 463 5.16 -2.09 23.03
N TYR A 464 3.98 -1.95 23.65
CA TYR A 464 2.96 -2.99 23.63
C TYR A 464 2.22 -3.12 22.28
N VAL A 465 2.34 -2.13 21.39
CA VAL A 465 1.84 -2.21 20.01
C VAL A 465 2.86 -2.91 19.11
N HIS A 466 4.16 -2.56 19.19
CA HIS A 466 5.20 -3.14 18.33
C HIS A 466 6.58 -3.01 18.93
N ILE A 467 7.37 -4.09 18.86
CA ILE A 467 8.71 -4.15 19.45
C ILE A 467 9.69 -3.10 18.86
N TYR A 468 9.56 -2.70 17.60
CA TYR A 468 10.42 -1.66 16.99
C TYR A 468 10.22 -0.26 17.60
N SER A 469 9.27 -0.09 18.53
CA SER A 469 9.18 1.11 19.35
C SER A 469 10.43 1.34 20.22
N VAL A 470 11.26 0.31 20.42
CA VAL A 470 12.59 0.45 21.00
C VAL A 470 13.44 1.44 20.20
N PHE A 471 13.30 1.52 18.87
CA PHE A 471 14.05 2.49 18.05
C PHE A 471 13.69 3.94 18.41
N LEU A 472 12.41 4.21 18.70
CA LEU A 472 11.98 5.53 19.20
C LEU A 472 12.67 5.85 20.54
N ILE A 473 12.67 4.91 21.47
CA ILE A 473 13.27 5.11 22.79
C ILE A 473 14.78 5.37 22.66
N VAL A 474 15.48 4.63 21.81
CA VAL A 474 16.92 4.83 21.56
C VAL A 474 17.17 6.25 21.02
N LEU A 475 16.43 6.70 19.99
CA LEU A 475 16.64 8.03 19.45
C LEU A 475 16.27 9.15 20.43
N GLU A 476 15.22 8.97 21.26
CA GLU A 476 14.84 9.91 22.31
C GLU A 476 15.94 10.03 23.38
N ASN A 477 16.53 8.90 23.79
CA ASN A 477 17.67 8.89 24.71
C ASN A 477 18.89 9.64 24.15
N ILE A 478 19.25 9.38 22.89
CA ILE A 478 20.33 10.07 22.18
C ILE A 478 20.03 11.58 22.15
N TYR A 479 18.79 11.96 21.76
CA TYR A 479 18.39 13.36 21.67
C TYR A 479 18.51 14.08 23.01
N ILE A 480 17.94 13.51 24.06
CA ILE A 480 17.96 14.13 25.40
C ILE A 480 19.36 14.20 25.97
N PHE A 481 20.15 13.16 25.80
CA PHE A 481 21.54 13.15 26.25
C PHE A 481 22.34 14.31 25.61
N PHE A 482 22.38 14.40 24.28
CA PHE A 482 23.19 15.40 23.61
C PHE A 482 22.64 16.83 23.76
N THR A 483 21.35 17.01 23.92
CA THR A 483 20.76 18.36 24.07
C THR A 483 20.80 18.88 25.49
N ASN A 484 21.00 18.01 26.52
CA ASN A 484 20.99 18.35 27.93
C ASN A 484 22.23 17.86 28.71
N ILE A 485 23.34 17.56 28.03
CA ILE A 485 24.57 17.01 28.64
C ILE A 485 25.11 17.86 29.83
N ARG A 486 24.82 19.15 29.82
CA ARG A 486 25.20 20.10 30.90
C ARG A 486 24.10 20.30 31.95
N ASP A 487 22.94 19.68 31.81
CA ASP A 487 21.81 19.79 32.74
C ASP A 487 21.55 18.44 33.41
N TRP A 488 22.33 18.16 34.44
CA TRP A 488 22.28 16.90 35.20
C TRP A 488 20.90 16.66 35.85
N LYS A 489 20.20 17.70 36.26
CA LYS A 489 18.84 17.56 36.84
C LYS A 489 17.85 17.03 35.82
N ARG A 490 17.87 17.54 34.60
CA ARG A 490 17.03 17.03 33.50
C ARG A 490 17.41 15.62 33.09
N LEU A 491 18.70 15.30 33.04
CA LEU A 491 19.14 13.93 32.74
C LEU A 491 18.71 12.95 33.81
N LYS A 492 18.81 13.29 35.08
CA LYS A 492 18.28 12.44 36.19
C LYS A 492 16.79 12.21 36.06
N CYS A 493 16.02 13.29 35.83
CA CYS A 493 14.59 13.21 35.60
C CYS A 493 14.27 12.27 34.43
N TRP A 494 14.94 12.44 33.30
CA TRP A 494 14.76 11.58 32.12
C TRP A 494 15.07 10.11 32.41
N VAL A 495 16.18 9.80 33.06
CA VAL A 495 16.56 8.43 33.43
C VAL A 495 15.50 7.79 34.32
N THR A 496 14.96 8.53 35.30
CA THR A 496 13.87 8.02 36.15
C THR A 496 12.64 7.59 35.33
N TYR A 497 12.24 8.41 34.33
CA TYR A 497 11.14 8.05 33.43
C TYR A 497 11.46 6.86 32.53
N GLN A 498 12.72 6.70 32.08
CA GLN A 498 13.15 5.51 31.35
C GLN A 498 13.06 4.23 32.19
N LEU A 499 13.44 4.29 33.46
CA LEU A 499 13.29 3.17 34.39
C LEU A 499 11.81 2.77 34.57
N VAL A 500 10.91 3.75 34.63
CA VAL A 500 9.46 3.48 34.67
C VAL A 500 8.98 2.77 33.39
N ILE A 501 9.46 3.18 32.22
CA ILE A 501 9.13 2.50 30.94
C ILE A 501 9.59 1.04 30.97
N VAL A 502 10.84 0.80 31.39
CA VAL A 502 11.40 -0.56 31.50
C VAL A 502 10.60 -1.40 32.49
N LEU A 503 10.26 -0.84 33.66
CA LEU A 503 9.46 -1.54 34.67
C LEU A 503 8.07 -1.93 34.13
N LEU A 504 7.38 -1.00 33.48
CA LEU A 504 6.03 -1.25 32.93
C LEU A 504 6.06 -2.22 31.74
N PHE A 505 7.15 -2.31 30.99
CA PHE A 505 7.29 -3.26 29.88
C PHE A 505 7.97 -4.58 30.28
N SER A 506 8.50 -4.70 31.51
CA SER A 506 9.22 -5.89 32.01
C SER A 506 8.43 -7.22 31.87
N PRO A 507 7.09 -7.28 32.02
CA PRO A 507 6.36 -8.52 31.81
C PRO A 507 6.54 -9.06 30.37
N TRP A 508 6.56 -8.15 29.39
CA TRP A 508 6.74 -8.57 27.99
C TRP A 508 8.22 -8.87 27.67
N ILE A 509 9.17 -8.20 28.32
CA ILE A 509 10.60 -8.57 28.24
C ILE A 509 10.80 -10.02 28.69
N TYR A 510 10.18 -10.42 29.80
CA TYR A 510 10.21 -11.81 30.26
C TYR A 510 9.69 -12.80 29.21
N VAL A 511 8.56 -12.47 28.55
CA VAL A 511 7.98 -13.29 27.46
C VAL A 511 8.97 -13.44 26.31
N ILE A 512 9.61 -12.34 25.87
CA ILE A 512 10.60 -12.36 24.77
C ILE A 512 11.80 -13.23 25.14
N LEU A 513 12.30 -13.12 26.37
CA LEU A 513 13.47 -13.87 26.82
C LEU A 513 13.19 -15.37 26.99
N LYS A 514 11.98 -15.73 27.46
CA LYS A 514 11.53 -17.12 27.61
C LYS A 514 11.35 -17.82 26.26
N ASN A 515 10.78 -17.12 25.29
CA ASN A 515 10.47 -17.66 23.98
C ASN A 515 11.57 -17.35 22.95
N ARG A 516 12.84 -17.59 23.31
CA ARG A 516 13.94 -17.57 22.35
C ARG A 516 13.70 -18.62 21.28
N THR A 517 12.89 -18.30 20.29
CA THR A 517 12.72 -19.14 19.11
C THR A 517 13.89 -18.91 18.18
N PRO A 518 14.78 -19.90 17.99
CA PRO A 518 15.71 -19.85 16.88
C PRO A 518 14.91 -19.98 15.58
N ASP A 519 15.18 -19.13 14.59
CA ASP A 519 15.04 -19.43 13.18
C ASP A 519 13.65 -19.47 12.50
N VAL A 520 12.62 -18.81 13.01
CA VAL A 520 11.31 -18.77 12.28
C VAL A 520 11.33 -17.89 11.02
N TYR A 521 12.34 -17.03 10.83
CA TYR A 521 12.48 -16.15 9.66
C TYR A 521 13.91 -16.12 9.09
N GLN A 522 14.38 -17.26 8.58
CA GLN A 522 15.51 -17.23 7.66
C GLN A 522 15.02 -16.78 6.28
N GLY A 523 14.79 -15.48 6.11
CA GLY A 523 14.69 -14.88 4.78
C GLY A 523 16.05 -15.01 4.09
N LYS A 524 16.09 -15.72 2.95
CA LYS A 524 17.32 -16.02 2.20
C LYS A 524 17.99 -14.84 1.50
N GLN A 525 17.57 -13.59 1.72
CA GLN A 525 18.18 -12.42 1.06
C GLN A 525 19.15 -11.72 2.00
N SER A 526 20.45 -11.85 1.72
CA SER A 526 21.48 -11.05 2.38
C SER A 526 21.22 -9.55 2.13
N LEU A 527 21.56 -8.73 3.14
CA LEU A 527 21.49 -7.27 3.02
C LEU A 527 22.50 -6.79 1.95
N THR A 528 22.01 -6.28 0.84
CA THR A 528 22.82 -5.73 -0.24
C THR A 528 22.46 -4.26 -0.48
N LEU A 529 23.37 -3.51 -1.10
CA LEU A 529 23.12 -2.12 -1.51
C LEU A 529 21.88 -2.01 -2.41
N SER A 530 21.61 -3.03 -3.22
CA SER A 530 20.41 -3.11 -4.06
C SER A 530 19.13 -3.18 -3.23
N VAL A 531 19.12 -3.93 -2.13
CA VAL A 531 17.97 -4.01 -1.20
C VAL A 531 17.70 -2.64 -0.58
N ILE A 532 18.73 -1.93 -0.13
CA ILE A 532 18.63 -0.58 0.44
C ILE A 532 18.09 0.41 -0.60
N LYS A 533 18.67 0.42 -1.81
CA LYS A 533 18.22 1.27 -2.92
C LYS A 533 16.75 1.00 -3.28
N ASN A 534 16.38 -0.27 -3.36
CA ASN A 534 15.01 -0.69 -3.67
C ASN A 534 14.02 -0.24 -2.58
N SER A 535 14.40 -0.31 -1.31
CA SER A 535 13.56 0.17 -0.21
C SER A 535 13.40 1.69 -0.22
N PHE A 536 14.43 2.43 -0.62
CA PHE A 536 14.30 3.89 -0.80
C PHE A 536 13.33 4.23 -1.95
N ILE A 537 13.37 3.49 -3.06
CA ILE A 537 12.41 3.64 -4.16
C ILE A 537 11.00 3.29 -3.68
N GLU A 538 10.84 2.23 -2.88
CA GLU A 538 9.55 1.81 -2.31
C GLU A 538 8.97 2.87 -1.38
N ILE A 539 9.77 3.53 -0.54
CA ILE A 539 9.32 4.63 0.33
C ILE A 539 8.73 5.79 -0.49
N ASN A 540 9.23 6.04 -1.69
CA ASN A 540 8.74 7.13 -2.54
C ASN A 540 7.58 6.70 -3.45
N LEU A 541 7.62 5.52 -4.03
CA LEU A 541 6.65 5.06 -5.04
C LEU A 541 5.66 4.00 -4.53
N GLY A 542 5.85 3.48 -3.31
CA GLY A 542 5.07 2.37 -2.79
C GLY A 542 5.22 1.11 -3.64
N TYR A 543 4.23 0.25 -3.61
CA TYR A 543 4.19 -0.99 -4.40
C TYR A 543 3.97 -0.76 -5.91
N ALA A 544 3.69 0.47 -6.32
CA ALA A 544 3.57 0.82 -7.74
C ALA A 544 4.90 0.76 -8.51
N ARG A 545 6.02 0.51 -7.83
CA ARG A 545 7.36 0.36 -8.43
C ARG A 545 7.39 -0.61 -9.62
N GLY A 546 6.70 -1.75 -9.53
CA GLY A 546 6.67 -2.77 -10.60
C GLY A 546 5.94 -2.34 -11.87
N ILE A 547 5.30 -1.17 -11.85
CA ILE A 547 4.48 -0.65 -12.95
C ILE A 547 5.24 0.38 -13.80
N PHE A 548 6.28 0.97 -13.25
CA PHE A 548 7.24 1.78 -14.01
C PHE A 548 8.19 0.84 -14.75
N ALA A 549 7.78 0.37 -15.95
CA ALA A 549 8.48 -0.65 -16.72
C ALA A 549 9.91 -0.26 -17.15
N GLU A 550 10.25 1.04 -17.18
CA GLU A 550 11.57 1.52 -17.58
C GLU A 550 12.51 1.64 -16.37
N ARG A 551 13.51 0.78 -16.31
CA ARG A 551 14.61 0.84 -15.31
C ARG A 551 15.24 2.24 -15.20
N ASN A 552 15.39 2.96 -16.30
CA ASN A 552 15.99 4.29 -16.34
C ASN A 552 15.14 5.33 -15.61
N LEU A 553 13.82 5.30 -15.76
CA LEU A 553 12.92 6.22 -15.08
C LEU A 553 12.99 6.07 -13.55
N LEU A 554 13.03 4.84 -13.05
CA LEU A 554 13.19 4.56 -11.61
C LEU A 554 14.52 5.11 -11.07
N GLN A 555 15.58 5.08 -11.88
CA GLN A 555 16.87 5.66 -11.51
C GLN A 555 16.80 7.19 -11.39
N TYR A 556 16.18 7.88 -12.35
CA TYR A 556 16.03 9.34 -12.31
C TYR A 556 15.18 9.79 -11.13
N ILE A 557 14.09 9.07 -10.85
CA ILE A 557 13.24 9.30 -9.66
C ILE A 557 14.07 9.12 -8.38
N PHE A 558 14.84 8.04 -8.27
CA PHE A 558 15.73 7.80 -7.14
C PHE A 558 16.70 8.97 -6.92
N TYR A 559 17.41 9.41 -7.96
CA TYR A 559 18.37 10.51 -7.83
C TYR A 559 17.70 11.84 -7.52
N LEU A 560 16.52 12.13 -8.06
CA LEU A 560 15.75 13.33 -7.74
C LEU A 560 15.44 13.41 -6.25
N PHE A 561 14.82 12.36 -5.70
CA PHE A 561 14.45 12.34 -4.29
C PHE A 561 15.67 12.34 -3.37
N LEU A 562 16.74 11.62 -3.73
CA LEU A 562 17.98 11.60 -2.98
C LEU A 562 18.66 12.97 -2.96
N ALA A 563 18.75 13.66 -4.11
CA ALA A 563 19.32 15.00 -4.19
C ALA A 563 18.54 16.00 -3.34
N LEU A 564 17.21 16.00 -3.44
CA LEU A 564 16.37 16.90 -2.64
C LEU A 564 16.49 16.61 -1.13
N PHE A 565 16.59 15.34 -0.75
CA PHE A 565 16.81 14.95 0.63
C PHE A 565 18.18 15.42 1.14
N ILE A 566 19.25 15.22 0.38
CA ILE A 566 20.61 15.70 0.73
C ILE A 566 20.61 17.22 0.85
N ILE A 567 20.00 17.95 -0.08
CA ILE A 567 19.84 19.42 0.01
C ILE A 567 19.10 19.79 1.32
N GLY A 568 18.14 19.00 1.74
CA GLY A 568 17.41 19.17 3.00
C GLY A 568 18.28 19.05 4.25
N LEU A 569 19.37 18.30 4.19
CA LEU A 569 20.32 18.14 5.30
C LEU A 569 21.30 19.32 5.45
N LEU A 570 21.52 20.12 4.40
CA LEU A 570 22.53 21.18 4.41
C LEU A 570 22.15 22.36 5.33
N PRO A 571 23.11 23.08 5.95
CA PRO A 571 22.85 24.32 6.70
C PRO A 571 22.31 25.44 5.78
N PRO A 572 21.80 26.58 6.33
CA PRO A 572 21.70 26.93 7.74
C PRO A 572 20.48 26.27 8.44
N TYR A 573 20.59 26.08 9.76
CA TYR A 573 19.49 25.57 10.59
C TYR A 573 18.92 26.67 11.46
N ARG A 574 17.60 26.89 11.40
CA ARG A 574 16.89 27.88 12.26
C ARG A 574 16.88 27.40 13.72
N ASP A 575 16.55 26.12 13.91
CA ASP A 575 16.59 25.44 15.19
C ASP A 575 17.48 24.19 15.08
N LYS A 576 18.68 24.27 15.64
CA LYS A 576 19.65 23.16 15.61
C LYS A 576 19.18 21.95 16.39
N LYS A 577 18.51 22.15 17.56
CA LYS A 577 18.00 21.05 18.39
C LYS A 577 16.83 20.34 17.71
N GLY A 578 15.88 21.09 17.16
CA GLY A 578 14.77 20.53 16.42
C GLY A 578 15.23 19.80 15.15
N PHE A 579 16.18 20.38 14.41
CA PHE A 579 16.79 19.71 13.25
C PHE A 579 17.45 18.37 13.65
N PHE A 580 18.23 18.38 14.74
CA PHE A 580 18.87 17.18 15.27
C PHE A 580 17.86 16.09 15.63
N LEU A 581 16.72 16.47 16.24
CA LEU A 581 15.64 15.52 16.54
C LEU A 581 15.08 14.86 15.28
N VAL A 582 14.77 15.67 14.24
CA VAL A 582 14.23 15.15 12.97
C VAL A 582 15.26 14.28 12.25
N ALA A 583 16.54 14.65 12.31
CA ALA A 583 17.62 13.85 11.76
C ALA A 583 17.76 12.50 12.49
N LEU A 584 17.77 12.48 13.83
CA LEU A 584 17.77 11.25 14.60
C LEU A 584 16.58 10.36 14.28
N TYR A 585 15.37 10.96 14.18
CA TYR A 585 14.13 10.24 13.83
C TYR A 585 14.19 9.58 12.45
N THR A 586 14.97 10.17 11.53
CA THR A 586 15.14 9.63 10.18
C THR A 586 16.25 8.57 10.13
N PHE A 587 17.42 8.85 10.75
CA PHE A 587 18.61 8.03 10.55
C PHE A 587 18.77 6.89 11.56
N ILE A 588 18.42 7.08 12.85
CA ILE A 588 18.64 6.05 13.87
C ILE A 588 17.86 4.77 13.57
N PRO A 589 16.56 4.79 13.24
CA PRO A 589 15.83 3.58 12.90
C PRO A 589 16.39 2.86 11.66
N PHE A 590 16.82 3.62 10.67
CA PHE A 590 17.45 3.07 9.47
C PHE A 590 18.76 2.36 9.80
N LEU A 591 19.63 2.99 10.60
CA LEU A 591 20.90 2.38 11.05
C LEU A 591 20.67 1.15 11.92
N LEU A 592 19.75 1.20 12.87
CA LEU A 592 19.43 0.07 13.73
C LEU A 592 18.85 -1.10 12.92
N LEU A 593 17.99 -0.82 11.95
CA LEU A 593 17.45 -1.86 11.08
C LEU A 593 18.56 -2.52 10.22
N ILE A 594 19.51 -1.74 9.71
CA ILE A 594 20.70 -2.26 9.02
C ILE A 594 21.49 -3.17 9.96
N LEU A 595 21.80 -2.69 11.17
CA LEU A 595 22.61 -3.46 12.16
C LEU A 595 21.97 -4.81 12.50
N ILE A 596 20.66 -4.84 12.74
CA ILE A 596 19.92 -6.07 13.03
C ILE A 596 19.87 -7.01 11.81
N SER A 597 19.92 -6.44 10.59
CA SER A 597 19.79 -7.19 9.34
C SER A 597 21.12 -7.76 8.81
N PHE A 598 22.25 -7.49 9.46
CA PHE A 598 23.56 -8.03 9.03
C PHE A 598 23.64 -9.56 9.17
N ASP A 599 23.09 -10.09 10.25
CA ASP A 599 23.14 -11.52 10.57
C ASP A 599 21.88 -12.26 10.05
N LYS A 600 20.73 -11.58 10.10
CA LYS A 600 19.44 -12.12 9.70
C LYS A 600 18.73 -11.15 8.76
N SER A 601 18.24 -11.62 7.63
CA SER A 601 17.61 -10.77 6.61
C SER A 601 16.24 -10.20 7.04
N PHE A 602 16.26 -9.18 7.93
CA PHE A 602 15.06 -8.49 8.41
C PHE A 602 14.79 -7.15 7.71
N PHE A 603 15.65 -6.72 6.80
CA PHE A 603 15.52 -5.39 6.20
C PHE A 603 14.31 -5.31 5.25
N SER A 604 13.36 -4.46 5.61
CA SER A 604 12.18 -4.17 4.79
C SER A 604 11.74 -2.72 4.97
N ALA A 605 11.36 -2.05 3.88
CA ALA A 605 10.84 -0.68 3.88
C ALA A 605 9.63 -0.52 4.82
N ARG A 606 8.80 -1.56 4.99
CA ARG A 606 7.63 -1.54 5.88
C ARG A 606 7.99 -1.20 7.33
N TYR A 607 9.13 -1.67 7.81
CA TYR A 607 9.57 -1.41 9.19
C TYR A 607 10.05 0.02 9.41
N LEU A 608 10.36 0.74 8.33
CA LEU A 608 10.69 2.15 8.36
C LEU A 608 9.45 3.05 8.26
N SER A 609 8.28 2.50 7.88
CA SER A 609 7.04 3.27 7.70
C SER A 609 6.73 4.25 8.85
N PRO A 610 6.88 3.88 10.14
CA PRO A 610 6.63 4.81 11.24
C PRO A 610 7.57 6.02 11.27
N PHE A 611 8.76 5.92 10.69
CA PHE A 611 9.82 6.92 10.73
C PHE A 611 9.93 7.79 9.46
N VAL A 612 9.22 7.41 8.41
CA VAL A 612 9.27 8.10 7.10
C VAL A 612 8.79 9.55 7.17
N ALA A 613 8.02 9.92 8.18
CA ALA A 613 7.63 11.33 8.39
C ALA A 613 8.84 12.26 8.54
N GLY A 614 9.91 11.84 9.22
CA GLY A 614 11.16 12.59 9.30
C GLY A 614 11.82 12.81 7.94
N TYR A 615 11.84 11.77 7.12
CA TYR A 615 12.32 11.85 5.75
C TYR A 615 11.53 12.89 4.93
N PHE A 616 10.20 12.87 4.97
CA PHE A 616 9.38 13.86 4.24
C PHE A 616 9.56 15.30 4.75
N ILE A 617 9.78 15.48 6.05
CA ILE A 617 10.11 16.80 6.60
C ILE A 617 11.44 17.31 6.03
N LEU A 618 12.48 16.49 5.98
CA LEU A 618 13.78 16.84 5.42
C LEU A 618 13.72 17.05 3.90
N LEU A 619 12.97 16.23 3.19
CA LEU A 619 12.72 16.38 1.75
C LEU A 619 12.02 17.73 1.46
N ALA A 620 10.96 18.05 2.21
CA ALA A 620 10.25 19.31 2.10
C ALA A 620 11.16 20.52 2.37
N ARG A 621 12.04 20.40 3.37
CA ARG A 621 13.06 21.40 3.63
C ARG A 621 14.03 21.57 2.46
N GLY A 622 14.43 20.48 1.80
CA GLY A 622 15.25 20.51 0.59
C GLY A 622 14.58 21.26 -0.55
N ILE A 623 13.33 20.96 -0.81
CA ILE A 623 12.52 21.65 -1.82
C ILE A 623 12.40 23.15 -1.46
N ARG A 624 12.20 23.50 -0.19
CA ARG A 624 12.05 24.89 0.28
C ARG A 624 13.32 25.72 0.16
N LYS A 625 14.50 25.10 0.09
CA LYS A 625 15.78 25.83 -0.08
C LYS A 625 15.93 26.52 -1.43
N PHE A 626 15.19 26.11 -2.45
CA PHE A 626 15.13 26.83 -3.69
C PHE A 626 14.42 28.18 -3.46
N LYS A 627 15.14 29.28 -3.66
CA LYS A 627 14.61 30.63 -3.42
C LYS A 627 13.61 31.07 -4.48
N PHE A 628 13.66 30.47 -5.65
CA PHE A 628 12.79 30.80 -6.77
C PHE A 628 11.52 29.93 -6.73
N TYR A 629 10.40 30.51 -6.32
CA TYR A 629 9.12 29.82 -6.12
C TYR A 629 8.64 28.98 -7.31
N PRO A 630 8.77 29.42 -8.58
CA PRO A 630 8.39 28.60 -9.70
C PRO A 630 9.10 27.23 -9.76
N VAL A 631 10.39 27.18 -9.38
CA VAL A 631 11.14 25.92 -9.30
C VAL A 631 10.59 25.03 -8.18
N VAL A 632 10.28 25.61 -7.02
CA VAL A 632 9.66 24.87 -5.90
C VAL A 632 8.36 24.20 -6.36
N ILE A 633 7.54 24.91 -7.08
CA ILE A 633 6.24 24.43 -7.54
C ILE A 633 6.40 23.42 -8.66
N LEU A 634 7.34 23.64 -9.58
CA LEU A 634 7.65 22.66 -10.62
C LEU A 634 8.08 21.30 -10.01
N ILE A 635 8.96 21.35 -9.00
CA ILE A 635 9.39 20.15 -8.27
C ILE A 635 8.19 19.49 -7.57
N LEU A 636 7.34 20.27 -6.91
CA LEU A 636 6.15 19.75 -6.24
C LEU A 636 5.16 19.10 -7.23
N LEU A 637 4.91 19.75 -8.36
CA LEU A 637 4.03 19.18 -9.38
C LEU A 637 4.60 17.91 -10.01
N LEU A 638 5.90 17.86 -10.21
CA LEU A 638 6.57 16.66 -10.69
C LEU A 638 6.40 15.51 -9.70
N ILE A 639 6.67 15.75 -8.40
CA ILE A 639 6.51 14.73 -7.35
C ILE A 639 5.04 14.31 -7.22
N LEU A 640 4.11 15.26 -7.14
CA LEU A 640 2.69 14.97 -7.03
C LEU A 640 2.14 14.26 -8.28
N GLY A 641 2.67 14.55 -9.44
CA GLY A 641 2.35 13.83 -10.68
C GLY A 641 2.81 12.37 -10.64
N ILE A 642 4.05 12.13 -10.18
CA ILE A 642 4.59 10.80 -9.96
C ILE A 642 3.76 10.03 -8.92
N ASP A 643 3.45 10.67 -7.78
CA ASP A 643 2.65 10.06 -6.72
C ASP A 643 1.23 9.74 -7.19
N SER A 644 0.60 10.66 -7.94
CA SER A 644 -0.74 10.45 -8.49
C SER A 644 -0.77 9.28 -9.48
N LEU A 645 0.23 9.17 -10.34
CA LEU A 645 0.37 8.05 -11.27
C LEU A 645 0.61 6.72 -10.52
N ALA A 646 1.42 6.75 -9.47
CA ALA A 646 1.66 5.58 -8.62
C ALA A 646 0.39 5.13 -7.89
N ILE A 647 -0.40 6.07 -7.33
CA ILE A 647 -1.68 5.79 -6.67
C ILE A 647 -2.71 5.23 -7.66
N TYR A 648 -2.79 5.81 -8.86
CA TYR A 648 -3.68 5.33 -9.91
C TYR A 648 -3.34 3.89 -10.30
N ASN A 649 -2.07 3.62 -10.58
CA ASN A 649 -1.59 2.29 -10.93
C ASN A 649 -1.81 1.28 -9.79
N TYR A 650 -1.60 1.68 -8.55
CA TYR A 650 -1.92 0.88 -7.38
C TYR A 650 -3.40 0.45 -7.37
N ASN A 651 -4.32 1.39 -7.59
CA ASN A 651 -5.75 1.09 -7.58
C ASN A 651 -6.21 0.24 -8.78
N LYS A 652 -5.54 0.33 -9.93
CA LYS A 652 -5.93 -0.42 -11.14
C LYS A 652 -5.42 -1.87 -11.14
N LYS A 653 -4.29 -2.14 -10.49
CA LYS A 653 -3.63 -3.47 -10.51
C LYS A 653 -3.67 -4.18 -9.15
N LEU A 654 -4.79 -4.07 -8.44
CA LEU A 654 -4.95 -4.65 -7.11
C LEU A 654 -4.70 -6.17 -7.09
N ASP A 655 -5.12 -6.90 -8.11
CA ASP A 655 -4.94 -8.36 -8.21
C ASP A 655 -3.47 -8.78 -8.37
N PHE A 656 -2.59 -7.90 -8.87
CA PHE A 656 -1.15 -8.15 -8.94
C PHE A 656 -0.39 -7.78 -7.64
N ILE A 657 -1.06 -7.09 -6.72
CA ILE A 657 -0.47 -6.65 -5.45
C ILE A 657 -0.84 -7.60 -4.32
N SER A 658 -2.05 -8.14 -4.34
CA SER A 658 -2.54 -9.10 -3.35
C SER A 658 -3.22 -10.29 -4.03
N ARG A 659 -3.07 -11.51 -3.43
CA ARG A 659 -3.78 -12.69 -3.87
C ARG A 659 -5.28 -12.47 -3.75
N PRO A 660 -6.10 -12.75 -4.77
CA PRO A 660 -7.53 -12.44 -4.78
C PRO A 660 -8.36 -13.49 -4.01
N TRP A 661 -8.09 -13.66 -2.72
CA TRP A 661 -8.73 -14.65 -1.86
C TRP A 661 -10.26 -14.58 -1.88
N ARG A 662 -10.82 -13.36 -1.92
CA ARG A 662 -12.28 -13.17 -2.00
C ARG A 662 -12.86 -13.92 -3.19
N ARG A 663 -12.33 -13.67 -4.39
CA ARG A 663 -12.81 -14.28 -5.64
C ARG A 663 -12.65 -15.80 -5.65
N VAL A 664 -11.51 -16.30 -5.17
CA VAL A 664 -11.26 -17.76 -5.12
C VAL A 664 -12.24 -18.45 -4.16
N VAL A 665 -12.45 -17.89 -2.98
CA VAL A 665 -13.37 -18.50 -2.01
C VAL A 665 -14.83 -18.37 -2.45
N GLU A 666 -15.23 -17.25 -3.05
CA GLU A 666 -16.56 -17.10 -3.66
C GLU A 666 -16.79 -18.14 -4.76
N TYR A 667 -15.78 -18.40 -5.61
CA TYR A 667 -15.85 -19.43 -6.64
C TYR A 667 -15.94 -20.84 -6.04
N ILE A 668 -15.13 -21.16 -5.04
CA ILE A 668 -15.20 -22.42 -4.30
C ILE A 668 -16.61 -22.62 -3.71
N HIS A 669 -17.21 -21.57 -3.13
CA HIS A 669 -18.58 -21.64 -2.59
C HIS A 669 -19.65 -21.87 -3.65
N SER A 670 -19.48 -21.32 -4.88
CA SER A 670 -20.44 -21.52 -5.96
C SER A 670 -20.45 -22.96 -6.50
N GLU A 671 -19.30 -23.65 -6.45
CA GLU A 671 -19.11 -25.01 -6.97
C GLU A 671 -19.12 -26.10 -5.87
N ALA A 672 -19.23 -25.71 -4.60
CA ALA A 672 -19.19 -26.65 -3.49
C ALA A 672 -20.51 -27.47 -3.36
N SER A 673 -20.36 -28.76 -3.12
CA SER A 673 -21.44 -29.67 -2.73
C SER A 673 -21.39 -30.02 -1.24
N ASP A 674 -22.42 -30.69 -0.71
CA ASP A 674 -22.54 -31.03 0.74
C ASP A 674 -21.36 -31.85 1.31
N ARG A 675 -20.62 -32.56 0.47
CA ARG A 675 -19.49 -33.40 0.88
C ARG A 675 -18.19 -32.89 0.26
N THR A 676 -17.94 -31.58 0.38
CA THR A 676 -16.74 -30.92 -0.12
C THR A 676 -15.84 -30.47 1.02
N VAL A 677 -14.51 -30.65 0.86
CA VAL A 677 -13.48 -30.16 1.77
C VAL A 677 -12.46 -29.31 1.00
N ALA A 678 -11.79 -28.38 1.66
CA ALA A 678 -10.67 -27.65 1.10
C ALA A 678 -9.35 -28.07 1.75
N LEU A 679 -8.35 -28.45 0.94
CA LEU A 679 -6.97 -28.65 1.37
C LEU A 679 -6.16 -27.38 1.09
N ILE A 680 -5.59 -26.77 2.10
CA ILE A 680 -4.86 -25.50 1.97
C ILE A 680 -3.38 -25.73 2.19
N THR A 681 -2.59 -25.44 1.16
CA THR A 681 -1.13 -25.50 1.26
C THR A 681 -0.57 -24.29 1.99
N ALA A 682 0.68 -24.40 2.47
CA ALA A 682 1.32 -23.44 3.34
C ALA A 682 0.42 -23.14 4.55
N PRO A 683 0.54 -23.88 5.64
CA PRO A 683 -0.45 -23.94 6.74
C PRO A 683 -0.91 -22.60 7.29
N GLN A 684 -0.12 -21.52 7.12
CA GLN A 684 -0.50 -20.18 7.56
C GLN A 684 -1.54 -19.51 6.65
N MET A 685 -1.69 -19.96 5.39
CA MET A 685 -2.60 -19.38 4.39
C MET A 685 -4.07 -19.72 4.63
N TYR A 686 -4.38 -20.60 5.60
CA TYR A 686 -5.75 -20.81 6.03
C TYR A 686 -6.42 -19.56 6.59
N ARG A 687 -5.64 -18.60 7.11
CA ARG A 687 -6.17 -17.39 7.77
C ARG A 687 -6.93 -16.45 6.82
N PRO A 688 -6.38 -16.04 5.66
CA PRO A 688 -7.16 -15.30 4.68
C PRO A 688 -8.27 -16.15 4.04
N PHE A 689 -8.06 -17.48 3.87
CA PHE A 689 -9.10 -18.39 3.42
C PHE A 689 -10.28 -18.38 4.41
N ASN A 690 -10.02 -18.64 5.70
CA ASN A 690 -11.04 -18.71 6.75
C ASN A 690 -11.82 -17.41 6.90
N TYR A 691 -11.17 -16.26 6.71
CA TYR A 691 -11.84 -14.96 6.73
C TYR A 691 -13.00 -14.87 5.73
N TYR A 692 -12.82 -15.39 4.50
CA TYR A 692 -13.87 -15.41 3.48
C TYR A 692 -14.77 -16.65 3.57
N ASN A 693 -14.21 -17.78 4.00
CA ASN A 693 -14.93 -19.04 4.12
C ASN A 693 -16.01 -19.03 5.20
N ARG A 694 -15.74 -18.38 6.34
CA ARG A 694 -16.69 -18.28 7.46
C ARG A 694 -17.22 -19.64 7.89
N ASP A 695 -16.34 -20.64 7.93
CA ASP A 695 -16.63 -22.03 8.29
C ASP A 695 -17.72 -22.72 7.44
N LYS A 696 -18.02 -22.20 6.23
CA LYS A 696 -19.00 -22.78 5.32
C LYS A 696 -18.55 -24.13 4.74
N ILE A 697 -17.25 -24.26 4.46
CA ILE A 697 -16.63 -25.47 3.93
C ILE A 697 -15.56 -25.91 4.91
N PRO A 698 -15.57 -27.18 5.34
CA PRO A 698 -14.47 -27.75 6.12
C PRO A 698 -13.14 -27.60 5.38
N TYR A 699 -12.06 -27.38 6.12
CA TYR A 699 -10.75 -27.27 5.52
C TYR A 699 -9.68 -27.93 6.37
N GLU A 700 -8.69 -28.51 5.69
CA GLU A 700 -7.49 -29.09 6.29
C GLU A 700 -6.24 -28.37 5.81
N LYS A 701 -5.26 -28.26 6.72
CA LYS A 701 -3.97 -27.64 6.46
C LYS A 701 -3.00 -28.71 6.03
N ILE A 702 -2.40 -28.55 4.85
CA ILE A 702 -1.47 -29.54 4.30
C ILE A 702 -0.13 -28.90 3.97
N ASP A 703 0.96 -29.59 4.23
CA ASP A 703 2.29 -29.19 3.80
C ASP A 703 3.01 -30.29 3.01
N ALA A 704 4.05 -29.90 2.28
CA ALA A 704 4.83 -30.81 1.44
C ALA A 704 5.95 -31.55 2.19
N PHE A 705 6.08 -31.33 3.51
CA PHE A 705 7.19 -31.87 4.30
C PHE A 705 6.86 -33.21 4.99
N GLY A 706 5.58 -33.52 5.19
CA GLY A 706 5.10 -34.78 5.78
C GLY A 706 4.95 -35.92 4.77
N ASN A 707 4.26 -36.97 5.19
CA ASN A 707 3.79 -37.99 4.26
C ASN A 707 2.56 -37.46 3.53
N VAL A 708 2.80 -36.90 2.33
CA VAL A 708 1.78 -36.26 1.50
C VAL A 708 0.56 -37.15 1.25
N ALA A 709 0.77 -38.45 1.02
CA ALA A 709 -0.30 -39.40 0.76
C ALA A 709 -1.25 -39.56 1.96
N VAL A 710 -0.70 -39.73 3.17
CA VAL A 710 -1.49 -39.88 4.40
C VAL A 710 -2.19 -38.59 4.76
N ASP A 711 -1.49 -37.45 4.61
CA ASP A 711 -2.07 -36.14 4.94
C ASP A 711 -3.22 -35.76 4.01
N ILE A 712 -3.10 -36.04 2.69
CA ILE A 712 -4.21 -35.84 1.74
C ILE A 712 -5.34 -36.81 2.07
N TYR A 713 -5.05 -38.11 2.28
CA TYR A 713 -6.07 -39.09 2.54
C TYR A 713 -6.86 -38.77 3.81
N ARG A 714 -6.18 -38.36 4.90
CA ARG A 714 -6.81 -37.92 6.15
C ARG A 714 -7.73 -36.73 5.89
N GLY A 715 -7.27 -35.74 5.13
CA GLY A 715 -8.03 -34.52 4.84
C GLY A 715 -9.20 -34.73 3.89
N THR A 716 -9.20 -35.81 3.08
CA THR A 716 -10.25 -36.07 2.08
C THR A 716 -11.15 -37.24 2.44
N TYR A 717 -10.81 -38.01 3.47
CA TYR A 717 -11.61 -39.18 3.92
C TYR A 717 -13.03 -38.72 4.33
N SER A 718 -14.05 -39.44 3.86
CA SER A 718 -15.47 -39.16 4.00
C SER A 718 -16.02 -38.01 3.14
N TYR A 719 -15.20 -37.35 2.32
CA TYR A 719 -15.65 -36.34 1.36
C TYR A 719 -15.79 -36.94 -0.06
N LYS A 720 -16.63 -36.31 -0.87
CA LYS A 720 -16.78 -36.64 -2.31
C LYS A 720 -15.92 -35.77 -3.18
N ASN A 721 -15.78 -34.51 -2.83
CA ASN A 721 -15.02 -33.52 -3.57
C ASN A 721 -13.97 -32.84 -2.68
N VAL A 722 -12.84 -32.49 -3.27
CA VAL A 722 -11.80 -31.74 -2.59
C VAL A 722 -11.33 -30.57 -3.45
N TRP A 723 -11.34 -29.39 -2.87
CA TRP A 723 -10.67 -28.20 -3.40
C TRP A 723 -9.24 -28.13 -2.89
N PHE A 724 -8.26 -28.28 -3.77
CA PHE A 724 -6.86 -28.07 -3.45
C PHE A 724 -6.51 -26.62 -3.71
N VAL A 725 -6.27 -25.83 -2.64
CA VAL A 725 -5.98 -24.39 -2.70
C VAL A 725 -4.49 -24.18 -2.50
N MET A 726 -3.82 -23.69 -3.53
CA MET A 726 -2.39 -23.47 -3.59
C MET A 726 -2.06 -21.97 -3.63
N ALA A 727 -1.41 -21.47 -2.59
CA ALA A 727 -1.08 -20.04 -2.44
C ALA A 727 0.43 -19.81 -2.63
N GLY A 728 0.88 -19.65 -3.90
CA GLY A 728 2.27 -19.45 -4.29
C GLY A 728 3.03 -20.75 -4.45
N GLU A 729 3.18 -21.21 -5.68
CA GLU A 729 3.78 -22.51 -6.05
C GLU A 729 5.17 -22.74 -5.46
N GLU A 730 6.04 -21.74 -5.54
CA GLU A 730 7.44 -21.85 -5.09
C GLU A 730 7.60 -22.05 -3.58
N SER A 731 6.64 -21.62 -2.77
CA SER A 731 6.72 -21.66 -1.31
C SER A 731 5.81 -22.70 -0.66
N SER A 732 4.76 -23.13 -1.35
CA SER A 732 3.71 -24.00 -0.76
C SER A 732 3.80 -25.46 -1.16
N ASP A 733 4.20 -25.74 -2.38
CA ASP A 733 4.47 -27.09 -2.91
C ASP A 733 5.66 -27.04 -3.88
N PRO A 734 6.88 -26.72 -3.39
CA PRO A 734 8.04 -26.38 -4.24
C PRO A 734 8.50 -27.48 -5.18
N ARG A 735 8.06 -28.72 -4.95
CA ARG A 735 8.35 -29.90 -5.80
C ARG A 735 7.10 -30.45 -6.48
N GLY A 736 5.97 -29.78 -6.35
CA GLY A 736 4.69 -30.20 -6.91
C GLY A 736 4.17 -31.54 -6.37
N LYS A 737 4.65 -31.99 -5.21
CA LYS A 737 4.34 -33.32 -4.66
C LYS A 737 2.86 -33.51 -4.36
N ILE A 738 2.23 -32.50 -3.76
CA ILE A 738 0.81 -32.56 -3.38
C ILE A 738 -0.04 -32.61 -4.65
N LYS A 739 0.22 -31.65 -5.56
CA LYS A 739 -0.52 -31.58 -6.83
C LYS A 739 -0.33 -32.84 -7.67
N SER A 740 0.91 -33.34 -7.81
CA SER A 740 1.20 -34.57 -8.57
C SER A 740 0.51 -35.82 -7.98
N TRP A 741 0.45 -35.91 -6.64
CA TRP A 741 -0.25 -37.00 -5.99
C TRP A 741 -1.76 -36.95 -6.30
N LEU A 742 -2.40 -35.76 -6.15
CA LEU A 742 -3.81 -35.57 -6.48
C LEU A 742 -4.10 -35.88 -7.97
N ASP A 743 -3.32 -35.33 -8.88
CA ASP A 743 -3.46 -35.55 -10.33
C ASP A 743 -3.29 -37.01 -10.70
N SER A 744 -2.50 -37.82 -9.94
CA SER A 744 -2.26 -39.25 -10.22
C SER A 744 -3.35 -40.18 -9.66
N LYS A 745 -4.03 -39.78 -8.57
CA LYS A 745 -4.97 -40.63 -7.84
C LYS A 745 -6.42 -40.18 -7.95
N TYR A 746 -6.68 -38.90 -8.16
CA TYR A 746 -8.01 -38.30 -8.22
C TYR A 746 -8.30 -37.70 -9.60
N LYS A 747 -9.56 -37.72 -10.01
CA LYS A 747 -9.98 -37.08 -11.25
C LYS A 747 -10.18 -35.58 -11.02
N ARG A 748 -9.44 -34.76 -11.75
CA ARG A 748 -9.65 -33.32 -11.72
C ARG A 748 -10.92 -32.95 -12.48
N LEU A 749 -11.83 -32.21 -11.83
CA LEU A 749 -13.10 -31.78 -12.38
C LEU A 749 -13.05 -30.34 -12.88
N ASP A 750 -12.36 -29.44 -12.13
CA ASP A 750 -12.32 -28.01 -12.45
C ASP A 750 -11.07 -27.33 -11.89
N MET A 751 -10.82 -26.09 -12.31
CA MET A 751 -9.75 -25.27 -11.79
C MET A 751 -10.01 -23.77 -11.96
N VAL A 752 -9.51 -22.98 -11.04
CA VAL A 752 -9.43 -21.53 -11.16
C VAL A 752 -8.03 -21.04 -10.81
N GLU A 753 -7.46 -20.23 -11.67
CA GLU A 753 -6.11 -19.70 -11.50
C GLU A 753 -6.10 -18.18 -11.54
N TYR A 754 -5.49 -17.58 -10.53
CA TYR A 754 -5.22 -16.17 -10.41
C TYR A 754 -3.74 -15.93 -10.09
N TYR A 755 -3.35 -14.68 -10.05
CA TYR A 755 -1.99 -14.32 -9.70
C TYR A 755 -1.59 -14.88 -8.31
N LYS A 756 -0.66 -15.84 -8.30
CA LYS A 756 -0.12 -16.53 -7.11
C LYS A 756 -1.17 -17.18 -6.20
N LEU A 757 -2.31 -17.56 -6.74
CA LEU A 757 -3.36 -18.26 -6.02
C LEU A 757 -4.16 -19.11 -7.01
N SER A 758 -4.11 -20.44 -6.83
CA SER A 758 -4.81 -21.40 -7.67
C SER A 758 -5.66 -22.32 -6.80
N ALA A 759 -6.80 -22.75 -7.33
CA ALA A 759 -7.62 -23.77 -6.70
C ALA A 759 -8.03 -24.80 -7.75
N TYR A 760 -7.91 -26.08 -7.39
CA TYR A 760 -8.18 -27.23 -8.25
C TYR A 760 -9.23 -28.10 -7.58
N LEU A 761 -10.31 -28.42 -8.29
CA LEU A 761 -11.36 -29.33 -7.82
C LEU A 761 -11.08 -30.75 -8.28
N TYR A 762 -11.07 -31.67 -7.34
CA TYR A 762 -10.93 -33.11 -7.62
C TYR A 762 -12.12 -33.88 -7.06
N GLU A 763 -12.47 -34.97 -7.74
CA GLU A 763 -13.38 -36.00 -7.27
C GLU A 763 -12.58 -37.04 -6.49
N VAL A 764 -13.00 -37.32 -5.26
CA VAL A 764 -12.40 -38.39 -4.43
C VAL A 764 -13.01 -39.71 -4.87
N PRO A 765 -12.21 -40.71 -5.34
CA PRO A 765 -12.74 -42.01 -5.75
C PRO A 765 -13.47 -42.69 -4.60
N GLU A 766 -14.54 -43.40 -4.90
CA GLU A 766 -15.34 -44.09 -3.88
C GLU A 766 -14.53 -45.11 -3.07
N GLU A 767 -13.57 -45.76 -3.68
CA GLU A 767 -12.70 -46.76 -3.05
C GLU A 767 -11.96 -46.19 -1.84
N PHE A 768 -11.60 -44.89 -1.89
CA PHE A 768 -10.94 -44.20 -0.76
C PHE A 768 -11.88 -43.99 0.44
N ASN A 769 -13.20 -44.07 0.25
CA ASN A 769 -14.21 -43.88 1.30
C ASN A 769 -14.90 -45.19 1.76
N ARG A 770 -14.66 -46.33 1.05
CA ARG A 770 -15.31 -47.61 1.40
C ARG A 770 -14.58 -48.34 2.52
N VAL A 771 -13.24 -48.31 2.53
CA VAL A 771 -12.43 -48.99 3.54
C VAL A 771 -12.49 -48.24 4.87
N LYS A 772 -12.53 -48.97 5.96
CA LYS A 772 -12.49 -48.39 7.30
C LYS A 772 -11.05 -47.91 7.58
N VAL A 773 -10.93 -46.63 7.96
CA VAL A 773 -9.61 -46.01 8.24
C VAL A 773 -9.58 -45.33 9.59
N ILE A 774 -8.49 -45.51 10.31
CA ILE A 774 -8.22 -44.86 11.61
C ILE A 774 -7.04 -43.93 11.45
N PHE A 775 -7.28 -42.63 11.62
CA PHE A 775 -6.25 -41.55 11.67
C PHE A 775 -6.07 -40.99 13.08
N TYR A 776 -7.07 -41.19 13.93
CA TYR A 776 -7.11 -40.70 15.32
C TYR A 776 -7.43 -41.87 16.24
N SER A 777 -6.85 -41.88 17.45
CA SER A 777 -7.14 -42.90 18.42
C SER A 777 -8.61 -42.97 18.77
N PRO A 778 -9.22 -44.15 18.86
CA PRO A 778 -10.57 -44.31 19.42
C PRO A 778 -10.66 -43.82 20.86
N ASP A 779 -9.55 -43.84 21.58
CA ASP A 779 -9.43 -43.29 22.92
C ASP A 779 -9.08 -41.80 22.82
N VAL A 780 -10.11 -40.99 22.97
CA VAL A 780 -10.01 -39.52 22.82
C VAL A 780 -9.24 -38.84 23.95
N ASP A 781 -9.00 -39.51 25.05
CA ASP A 781 -8.31 -38.97 26.24
C ASP A 781 -6.80 -39.21 26.23
N ASN A 782 -6.33 -40.15 25.43
CA ASN A 782 -4.93 -40.55 25.38
C ASN A 782 -4.30 -40.35 24.01
N ILE A 783 -2.98 -40.20 23.99
CA ILE A 783 -2.18 -40.24 22.77
C ILE A 783 -1.72 -41.69 22.53
N GLU A 784 -1.83 -42.11 21.30
CA GLU A 784 -1.39 -43.44 20.88
C GLU A 784 -0.14 -43.34 20.02
N PHE A 785 0.84 -44.20 20.25
CA PHE A 785 2.05 -44.30 19.50
C PHE A 785 2.06 -45.54 18.60
N THR A 786 2.59 -45.40 17.38
CA THR A 786 2.71 -46.55 16.47
C THR A 786 4.14 -46.78 16.06
N VAL A 787 4.53 -48.09 16.01
CA VAL A 787 5.89 -48.54 15.66
C VAL A 787 5.79 -49.58 14.57
N GLU A 788 6.74 -49.54 13.61
CA GLU A 788 6.83 -50.46 12.51
C GLU A 788 8.06 -51.38 12.66
N ILE A 789 7.85 -52.69 12.72
CA ILE A 789 8.88 -53.74 12.73
C ILE A 789 8.89 -54.34 11.33
N ARG A 790 9.82 -53.88 10.50
CA ARG A 790 9.79 -54.09 9.04
C ARG A 790 10.53 -55.28 8.54
N TYR A 791 11.60 -55.62 9.26
CA TYR A 791 12.57 -56.65 8.83
C TYR A 791 12.89 -57.61 9.96
N PRO A 792 13.34 -58.82 9.68
CA PRO A 792 13.80 -59.81 10.70
C PRO A 792 14.87 -59.26 11.64
N GLU A 793 15.75 -58.40 11.13
CA GLU A 793 16.83 -57.71 11.89
C GLU A 793 16.42 -56.44 12.59
N SER A 794 15.14 -56.03 12.52
CA SER A 794 14.65 -54.84 13.19
C SER A 794 14.92 -54.89 14.67
N ASN A 795 15.48 -53.77 15.21
CA ASN A 795 15.71 -53.67 16.63
C ASN A 795 14.40 -53.61 17.42
N THR A 796 14.20 -54.49 18.36
CA THR A 796 13.05 -54.55 19.29
C THR A 796 13.47 -54.47 20.75
N ASP A 797 14.77 -54.27 21.02
CA ASP A 797 15.31 -54.19 22.37
C ASP A 797 14.71 -53.03 23.17
N ASN A 798 14.31 -53.34 24.41
CA ASN A 798 13.74 -52.42 25.36
C ASN A 798 12.45 -51.67 24.90
N ILE A 799 11.83 -52.10 23.74
CA ILE A 799 10.62 -51.45 23.27
C ILE A 799 9.47 -51.59 24.25
N ILE A 800 9.27 -52.84 24.76
CA ILE A 800 8.19 -53.15 25.68
C ILE A 800 8.43 -52.45 27.03
N GLU A 801 9.66 -52.54 27.54
CA GLU A 801 10.06 -51.92 28.80
C GLU A 801 9.90 -50.40 28.75
N THR A 802 10.22 -49.79 27.59
CA THR A 802 10.08 -48.32 27.41
C THR A 802 8.60 -47.94 27.42
N PHE A 803 7.75 -48.63 26.67
CA PHE A 803 6.30 -48.33 26.61
C PHE A 803 5.63 -48.56 27.98
N ASP A 804 5.97 -49.63 28.68
CA ASP A 804 5.45 -49.92 30.01
C ASP A 804 5.88 -48.87 31.05
N LYS A 805 7.18 -48.62 31.11
CA LYS A 805 7.74 -47.65 32.06
C LYS A 805 7.11 -46.28 31.91
N LEU A 806 6.78 -45.88 30.71
CA LEU A 806 6.24 -44.61 30.35
C LEU A 806 4.70 -44.62 30.25
N LYS A 807 4.07 -45.78 30.53
CA LYS A 807 2.60 -45.99 30.47
C LYS A 807 1.97 -45.54 29.13
N LEU A 808 2.65 -45.77 28.02
CA LEU A 808 2.19 -45.34 26.71
C LEU A 808 1.21 -46.37 26.11
N LYS A 809 0.21 -45.88 25.37
CA LYS A 809 -0.60 -46.72 24.48
C LYS A 809 0.12 -46.89 23.14
N GLY A 810 0.08 -48.09 22.57
CA GLY A 810 0.79 -48.36 21.33
C GLY A 810 0.19 -49.45 20.48
N THR A 811 0.35 -49.31 19.17
CA THR A 811 0.09 -50.34 18.16
C THR A 811 1.40 -50.67 17.43
N PHE A 812 1.71 -51.93 17.33
CA PHE A 812 2.93 -52.45 16.71
C PHE A 812 2.60 -53.17 15.43
N PHE A 813 3.17 -52.75 14.32
CA PHE A 813 2.94 -53.34 13.01
C PHE A 813 4.13 -54.18 12.59
N PHE A 814 3.84 -55.40 12.13
CA PHE A 814 4.87 -56.33 11.71
C PHE A 814 4.67 -56.76 10.25
N THR A 815 5.77 -56.97 9.50
CA THR A 815 5.73 -57.80 8.30
C THR A 815 5.70 -59.29 8.72
N ALA A 816 5.25 -60.18 7.84
CA ALA A 816 5.28 -61.60 8.13
C ALA A 816 6.69 -62.10 8.41
N ASP A 817 7.66 -61.63 7.62
CA ASP A 817 9.08 -61.97 7.80
C ASP A 817 9.62 -61.54 9.20
N ALA A 818 9.30 -60.35 9.62
CA ALA A 818 9.69 -59.87 10.94
C ALA A 818 8.95 -60.62 12.06
N ALA A 819 7.66 -60.93 11.87
CA ALA A 819 6.86 -61.66 12.85
C ALA A 819 7.40 -63.04 13.14
N LEU A 820 7.87 -63.75 12.13
CA LEU A 820 8.49 -65.09 12.30
C LEU A 820 9.75 -65.04 13.17
N THR A 821 10.52 -63.95 13.10
CA THR A 821 11.73 -63.78 13.92
C THR A 821 11.40 -63.26 15.33
N HIS A 822 10.42 -62.35 15.47
CA HIS A 822 10.09 -61.71 16.73
C HIS A 822 8.87 -62.30 17.47
N LYS A 823 8.62 -63.66 17.35
CA LYS A 823 7.45 -64.34 17.96
C LYS A 823 7.29 -64.04 19.45
N LYS A 824 8.39 -64.05 20.21
CA LYS A 824 8.38 -63.78 21.66
C LYS A 824 7.92 -62.32 21.97
N VAL A 825 8.38 -61.39 21.14
CA VAL A 825 8.02 -59.95 21.30
C VAL A 825 6.54 -59.75 21.05
N ILE A 826 5.97 -60.35 19.97
CA ILE A 826 4.53 -60.28 19.67
C ILE A 826 3.70 -60.81 20.83
N LYS A 827 4.02 -61.98 21.37
CA LYS A 827 3.31 -62.54 22.53
C LYS A 827 3.39 -61.66 23.74
N SER A 828 4.59 -61.12 24.06
CA SER A 828 4.77 -60.25 25.22
C SER A 828 4.06 -58.92 25.06
N LEU A 829 3.95 -58.34 23.86
CA LEU A 829 3.15 -57.14 23.58
C LEU A 829 1.66 -57.41 23.81
N LEU A 830 1.16 -58.55 23.35
CA LEU A 830 -0.23 -58.94 23.53
C LEU A 830 -0.58 -59.21 24.98
N ASP A 831 0.30 -59.88 25.73
CA ASP A 831 0.11 -60.17 27.17
C ASP A 831 0.02 -58.87 28.00
N LYS A 832 0.64 -57.81 27.50
CA LYS A 832 0.59 -56.45 28.11
C LYS A 832 -0.53 -55.56 27.56
N GLY A 833 -1.35 -56.08 26.66
CA GLY A 833 -2.51 -55.37 26.16
C GLY A 833 -2.25 -54.39 25.01
N TYR A 834 -1.06 -54.46 24.38
CA TYR A 834 -0.80 -53.64 23.20
C TYR A 834 -1.47 -54.23 21.94
N GLU A 835 -1.78 -53.35 20.98
CA GLU A 835 -2.36 -53.80 19.70
C GLU A 835 -1.25 -54.21 18.72
N ILE A 836 -1.57 -55.24 17.93
CA ILE A 836 -0.74 -55.74 16.83
C ILE A 836 -1.47 -55.52 15.50
N GLY A 837 -0.73 -55.10 14.49
CA GLY A 837 -1.21 -54.94 13.13
C GLY A 837 -0.23 -55.51 12.10
N MET A 838 -0.66 -55.62 10.86
CA MET A 838 0.08 -56.13 9.72
C MET A 838 0.67 -55.03 8.86
N LEU A 839 1.89 -55.29 8.32
CA LEU A 839 2.53 -54.46 7.27
C LEU A 839 2.56 -55.21 5.90
N GLY A 840 2.01 -56.40 5.79
CA GLY A 840 2.13 -57.27 4.66
C GLY A 840 3.25 -58.31 4.81
N GLU A 841 3.47 -59.15 3.76
CA GLU A 841 4.43 -60.24 3.78
C GLU A 841 5.86 -59.73 4.01
N SER A 842 6.24 -58.74 3.24
CA SER A 842 7.50 -57.97 3.36
C SER A 842 7.25 -56.48 3.16
N TYR A 843 8.27 -55.65 3.42
CA TYR A 843 8.13 -54.17 3.37
C TYR A 843 8.26 -53.66 1.93
N VAL A 844 7.28 -53.99 1.06
CA VAL A 844 7.22 -53.63 -0.38
C VAL A 844 6.13 -52.62 -0.69
N ASP A 845 6.19 -52.05 -1.88
CA ASP A 845 5.16 -51.12 -2.37
C ASP A 845 4.06 -51.90 -3.10
N TYR A 846 2.92 -52.07 -2.45
CA TYR A 846 1.78 -52.81 -3.01
C TYR A 846 1.09 -52.11 -4.18
N THR A 847 1.36 -50.84 -4.45
CA THR A 847 0.76 -50.15 -5.60
C THR A 847 1.30 -50.64 -6.96
N THR A 848 2.30 -51.53 -6.94
CA THR A 848 2.87 -52.15 -8.13
C THR A 848 2.31 -53.55 -8.38
N TYR A 849 1.45 -54.06 -7.49
CA TYR A 849 0.92 -55.44 -7.51
C TYR A 849 -0.53 -55.45 -8.03
N SER A 850 -0.95 -56.58 -8.60
CA SER A 850 -2.36 -56.83 -8.94
C SER A 850 -3.20 -57.10 -7.67
N GLU A 851 -4.54 -57.01 -7.76
CA GLU A 851 -5.42 -57.30 -6.63
C GLU A 851 -5.28 -58.72 -6.13
N GLU A 852 -4.99 -59.71 -7.04
CA GLU A 852 -4.75 -61.09 -6.69
C GLU A 852 -3.46 -61.25 -5.89
N GLU A 853 -2.36 -60.65 -6.33
CA GLU A 853 -1.09 -60.68 -5.62
C GLU A 853 -1.15 -60.03 -4.24
N ILE A 854 -1.85 -58.89 -4.15
CA ILE A 854 -2.09 -58.21 -2.87
C ILE A 854 -2.89 -59.12 -1.93
N THR A 855 -3.98 -59.77 -2.47
CA THR A 855 -4.84 -60.64 -1.68
C THR A 855 -4.07 -61.84 -1.13
N GLU A 856 -3.23 -62.48 -1.96
CA GLU A 856 -2.42 -63.65 -1.55
C GLU A 856 -1.40 -63.22 -0.47
N SER A 857 -0.70 -62.15 -0.68
CA SER A 857 0.30 -61.66 0.27
C SER A 857 -0.31 -61.27 1.62
N LEU A 858 -1.46 -60.61 1.63
CA LEU A 858 -2.11 -60.18 2.87
C LEU A 858 -2.71 -61.36 3.64
N LYS A 859 -3.34 -62.34 2.98
CA LYS A 859 -3.85 -63.55 3.63
C LYS A 859 -2.72 -64.40 4.23
N LYS A 860 -1.61 -64.53 3.53
CA LYS A 860 -0.43 -65.22 4.04
C LYS A 860 0.14 -64.50 5.28
N THR A 861 0.16 -63.15 5.26
CA THR A 861 0.59 -62.36 6.41
C THR A 861 -0.33 -62.50 7.60
N GLU A 862 -1.63 -62.49 7.38
CA GLU A 862 -2.67 -62.73 8.39
C GLU A 862 -2.47 -64.10 9.05
N GLU A 863 -2.42 -65.18 8.26
CA GLU A 863 -2.22 -66.54 8.77
C GLU A 863 -0.98 -66.65 9.64
N ILE A 864 0.15 -66.06 9.23
CA ILE A 864 1.40 -66.10 10.00
C ILE A 864 1.28 -65.35 11.33
N ILE A 865 0.76 -64.10 11.28
CA ILE A 865 0.68 -63.27 12.46
C ILE A 865 -0.37 -63.77 13.43
N GLU A 866 -1.55 -64.22 12.96
CA GLU A 866 -2.59 -64.82 13.79
C GLU A 866 -2.14 -66.12 14.42
N GLY A 867 -1.43 -66.97 13.66
CA GLY A 867 -0.83 -68.20 14.22
C GLY A 867 0.17 -67.93 15.35
N ILE A 868 0.82 -66.78 15.36
CA ILE A 868 1.71 -66.35 16.45
C ILE A 868 0.92 -65.70 17.58
N ALA A 869 -0.05 -64.84 17.22
CA ALA A 869 -0.82 -64.00 18.14
C ALA A 869 -1.92 -64.79 18.91
N GLY A 870 -2.44 -65.86 18.29
CA GLY A 870 -3.54 -66.65 18.86
C GLY A 870 -4.90 -65.94 18.83
N LYS A 871 -5.04 -64.89 18.04
CA LYS A 871 -6.26 -64.13 17.86
C LYS A 871 -6.33 -63.50 16.48
N GLU A 872 -7.51 -63.13 16.02
CA GLU A 872 -7.77 -62.40 14.79
C GLU A 872 -7.08 -61.05 14.75
N ILE A 873 -6.46 -60.69 13.61
CA ILE A 873 -5.71 -59.47 13.36
C ILE A 873 -6.26 -58.80 12.12
N ASN A 874 -7.06 -57.78 12.31
CA ASN A 874 -7.74 -57.05 11.24
C ASN A 874 -7.13 -55.66 10.98
N LEU A 875 -6.11 -55.24 11.71
CA LEU A 875 -5.42 -53.97 11.51
C LEU A 875 -4.32 -54.11 10.47
N PHE A 876 -4.38 -53.29 9.44
CA PHE A 876 -3.36 -53.26 8.37
C PHE A 876 -2.84 -51.82 8.16
N ARG A 877 -1.57 -51.71 7.94
CA ARG A 877 -0.88 -50.51 7.50
C ARG A 877 -0.09 -50.79 6.22
N PRO A 878 -0.43 -50.16 5.08
CA PRO A 878 0.38 -50.29 3.87
C PRO A 878 1.84 -49.90 4.10
N PRO A 879 2.82 -50.73 3.66
CA PRO A 879 4.24 -50.36 3.74
C PRO A 879 4.49 -49.03 3.04
N ARG A 880 5.41 -48.19 3.61
CA ARG A 880 5.73 -46.86 3.12
C ARG A 880 4.52 -45.90 3.11
N ALA A 881 3.38 -46.33 3.65
CA ALA A 881 2.08 -45.64 3.49
C ALA A 881 1.73 -45.39 2.00
N ALA A 882 2.13 -46.33 1.13
CA ALA A 882 1.82 -46.30 -0.29
C ALA A 882 0.53 -47.08 -0.53
N PHE A 883 -0.45 -46.47 -1.15
CA PHE A 883 -1.75 -47.07 -1.45
C PHE A 883 -2.37 -46.49 -2.71
N ASP A 884 -3.22 -47.29 -3.33
CA ASP A 884 -4.03 -46.92 -4.47
C ASP A 884 -5.39 -47.60 -4.38
N LYS A 885 -6.25 -47.46 -5.42
CA LYS A 885 -7.58 -48.05 -5.46
C LYS A 885 -7.58 -49.57 -5.34
N ASN A 886 -6.62 -50.25 -5.94
CA ASN A 886 -6.53 -51.73 -5.93
C ASN A 886 -6.28 -52.21 -4.50
N LEU A 887 -5.29 -51.64 -3.80
CA LEU A 887 -5.02 -52.00 -2.41
C LEU A 887 -6.21 -51.72 -1.51
N LEU A 888 -6.88 -50.59 -1.70
CA LEU A 888 -8.05 -50.18 -0.90
C LEU A 888 -9.24 -51.13 -1.15
N ASN A 889 -9.45 -51.58 -2.40
CA ASN A 889 -10.47 -52.57 -2.73
C ASN A 889 -10.20 -53.93 -2.05
N VAL A 890 -8.94 -54.38 -2.11
CA VAL A 890 -8.56 -55.66 -1.44
C VAL A 890 -8.73 -55.51 0.08
N ALA A 891 -8.26 -54.43 0.67
CA ALA A 891 -8.43 -54.20 2.12
C ALA A 891 -9.92 -54.19 2.53
N TYR A 892 -10.78 -53.56 1.74
CA TYR A 892 -12.22 -53.56 1.97
C TYR A 892 -12.82 -54.97 1.84
N THR A 893 -12.46 -55.69 0.79
CA THR A 893 -13.00 -57.05 0.53
C THR A 893 -12.60 -58.06 1.60
N LEU A 894 -11.38 -57.92 2.14
CA LEU A 894 -10.87 -58.77 3.22
C LEU A 894 -11.30 -58.30 4.62
N GLY A 895 -12.00 -57.18 4.75
CA GLY A 895 -12.49 -56.65 6.04
C GLY A 895 -11.44 -55.97 6.91
N TYR A 896 -10.27 -55.62 6.32
CA TYR A 896 -9.19 -54.94 7.08
C TYR A 896 -9.55 -53.48 7.41
N THR A 897 -9.11 -53.07 8.57
CA THR A 897 -9.12 -51.66 9.00
C THR A 897 -7.73 -51.06 8.78
N LEU A 898 -7.65 -50.02 7.98
CA LEU A 898 -6.37 -49.35 7.79
C LEU A 898 -6.09 -48.43 8.96
N LYS A 899 -4.86 -48.43 9.49
CA LYS A 899 -4.46 -47.53 10.58
C LYS A 899 -3.25 -46.69 10.22
N PHE A 900 -3.44 -45.46 10.01
CA PHE A 900 -2.43 -44.42 9.76
C PHE A 900 -2.16 -43.62 11.03
N TRP A 901 -1.79 -42.36 10.86
CA TRP A 901 -1.44 -41.44 11.93
C TRP A 901 -1.96 -40.05 11.68
N SER A 902 -2.06 -39.27 12.73
CA SER A 902 -2.36 -37.81 12.69
C SER A 902 -1.13 -36.93 12.89
N SER A 903 -0.01 -37.50 13.40
CA SER A 903 1.29 -36.85 13.53
C SER A 903 2.41 -37.83 13.23
N ASP A 904 3.49 -37.35 12.57
CA ASP A 904 4.63 -38.18 12.16
C ASP A 904 5.94 -37.52 12.56
N ILE A 905 6.73 -38.16 13.43
CA ILE A 905 8.04 -37.63 13.87
C ILE A 905 9.06 -37.56 12.73
N ARG A 906 8.87 -38.29 11.66
CA ARG A 906 9.77 -38.30 10.50
C ARG A 906 9.79 -36.99 9.71
N ARG A 907 8.84 -36.15 9.92
CA ARG A 907 8.86 -34.77 9.43
C ARG A 907 10.08 -34.00 9.89
N TRP A 908 10.64 -34.39 11.05
CA TRP A 908 11.69 -33.66 11.74
C TRP A 908 13.02 -34.41 11.90
N THR A 909 13.25 -35.45 11.12
CA THR A 909 14.52 -36.24 11.16
C THR A 909 15.77 -35.41 10.82
N HIS A 910 15.61 -34.21 10.29
CA HIS A 910 16.69 -33.26 10.02
C HIS A 910 16.99 -32.31 11.19
N TYR A 911 16.26 -32.42 12.30
CA TYR A 911 16.52 -31.72 13.56
C TYR A 911 17.15 -32.66 14.59
N GLU A 912 17.82 -32.08 15.57
CA GLU A 912 18.22 -32.83 16.76
C GLU A 912 16.98 -33.34 17.52
N PRO A 913 17.07 -34.49 18.22
CA PRO A 913 15.89 -35.11 18.86
C PRO A 913 15.12 -34.20 19.81
N GLU A 914 15.81 -33.32 20.57
CA GLU A 914 15.21 -32.37 21.48
C GLU A 914 14.36 -31.35 20.73
N ALA A 915 14.89 -30.80 19.64
CA ALA A 915 14.15 -29.84 18.79
C ALA A 915 12.97 -30.50 18.06
N ALA A 916 13.11 -31.76 17.66
CA ALA A 916 12.02 -32.55 17.09
C ALA A 916 10.92 -32.83 18.12
N SER A 917 11.28 -33.14 19.35
CA SER A 917 10.33 -33.34 20.45
C SER A 917 9.54 -32.08 20.81
N GLU A 918 10.19 -30.91 20.83
CA GLU A 918 9.51 -29.64 21.03
C GLU A 918 8.49 -29.32 19.92
N LYS A 919 8.80 -29.69 18.69
CA LYS A 919 7.88 -29.50 17.56
C LYS A 919 6.70 -30.48 17.65
N LEU A 920 6.96 -31.72 17.98
CA LEU A 920 5.94 -32.73 18.22
C LEU A 920 5.01 -32.31 19.35
N LEU A 921 5.54 -31.81 20.48
CA LEU A 921 4.78 -31.34 21.63
C LEU A 921 3.74 -30.27 21.25
N LYS A 922 4.07 -29.40 20.31
CA LYS A 922 3.15 -28.37 19.81
C LYS A 922 2.00 -28.92 18.96
N GLU A 923 2.15 -30.13 18.44
CA GLU A 923 1.11 -30.82 17.64
C GLU A 923 0.30 -31.81 18.48
N LEU A 924 0.81 -32.22 19.64
CA LEU A 924 0.15 -33.24 20.48
C LEU A 924 -1.14 -32.70 21.08
N SER A 925 -2.15 -33.54 21.05
CA SER A 925 -3.39 -33.41 21.80
C SER A 925 -3.98 -34.82 22.05
N PRO A 926 -4.80 -34.99 23.07
CA PRO A 926 -5.51 -36.25 23.31
C PRO A 926 -6.26 -36.71 22.05
N GLY A 927 -6.32 -38.02 21.84
CA GLY A 927 -6.93 -38.63 20.66
C GLY A 927 -6.02 -38.72 19.42
N LYS A 928 -4.79 -38.20 19.47
CA LYS A 928 -3.87 -38.32 18.32
C LYS A 928 -3.13 -39.67 18.27
N ILE A 929 -2.85 -40.09 17.04
CA ILE A 929 -1.94 -41.21 16.74
C ILE A 929 -0.61 -40.64 16.24
N VAL A 930 0.47 -40.94 16.91
CA VAL A 930 1.82 -40.48 16.58
C VAL A 930 2.62 -41.64 15.94
N ASN A 931 3.06 -41.46 14.72
CA ASN A 931 3.94 -42.41 14.04
C ASN A 931 5.41 -42.21 14.46
N LEU A 932 5.95 -43.15 15.16
CA LEU A 932 7.39 -43.21 15.48
C LEU A 932 8.22 -43.83 14.33
N GLY A 933 7.56 -44.50 13.39
CA GLY A 933 8.18 -45.26 12.33
C GLY A 933 8.93 -46.52 12.85
N ILE A 934 10.19 -46.66 12.49
CA ILE A 934 11.04 -47.74 13.05
C ILE A 934 11.54 -47.39 14.45
N TRP A 935 11.80 -48.42 15.28
CA TRP A 935 12.35 -48.24 16.61
C TRP A 935 13.87 -48.06 16.54
N ASP A 936 14.31 -46.87 16.19
CA ASP A 936 15.72 -46.47 16.07
C ASP A 936 16.17 -45.48 17.19
N ASN A 937 17.43 -45.10 17.16
CA ASN A 937 17.97 -44.17 18.14
C ASN A 937 17.28 -42.83 18.10
N PHE A 938 16.89 -42.34 16.89
CA PHE A 938 16.20 -41.06 16.75
C PHE A 938 14.81 -41.12 17.40
N SER A 939 14.01 -42.13 17.07
CA SER A 939 12.66 -42.32 17.59
C SER A 939 12.66 -42.47 19.10
N ARG A 940 13.63 -43.25 19.65
CA ARG A 940 13.83 -43.38 21.09
C ARG A 940 14.20 -42.06 21.76
N SER A 941 15.17 -41.32 21.21
CA SER A 941 15.62 -40.05 21.79
C SER A 941 14.52 -38.98 21.74
N VAL A 942 13.76 -38.87 20.65
CA VAL A 942 12.59 -37.97 20.54
C VAL A 942 11.56 -38.32 21.61
N LEU A 943 11.24 -39.60 21.79
CA LEU A 943 10.28 -40.04 22.80
C LEU A 943 10.75 -39.73 24.21
N PHE A 944 12.02 -40.00 24.55
CA PHE A 944 12.57 -39.68 25.86
C PHE A 944 12.61 -38.17 26.14
N SER A 945 13.02 -37.36 25.16
CA SER A 945 13.02 -35.89 25.29
C SER A 945 11.61 -35.36 25.45
N LEU A 946 10.63 -35.92 24.72
CA LEU A 946 9.23 -35.57 24.84
C LEU A 946 8.71 -35.76 26.27
N LEU A 947 9.04 -36.90 26.88
CA LEU A 947 8.56 -37.29 28.19
C LEU A 947 9.23 -36.53 29.35
N GLN A 948 10.41 -35.93 29.15
CA GLN A 948 11.00 -35.00 30.11
C GLN A 948 10.23 -33.69 30.26
N VAL A 949 9.50 -33.31 29.22
CA VAL A 949 8.76 -32.06 29.13
C VAL A 949 7.24 -32.26 29.25
N TRP A 950 6.77 -33.43 28.84
CA TRP A 950 5.35 -33.75 28.78
C TRP A 950 4.92 -34.52 30.02
N HIS A 951 4.14 -33.85 30.89
CA HIS A 951 3.42 -34.48 31.99
C HIS A 951 1.98 -34.74 31.57
N PRO A 952 1.52 -36.00 31.53
CA PRO A 952 0.14 -36.33 31.10
C PRO A 952 -0.95 -35.77 32.01
N GLU A 953 -0.60 -35.18 33.14
CA GLU A 953 -1.53 -34.56 34.12
C GLU A 953 -1.72 -33.04 33.90
N ASN A 954 -1.04 -32.39 32.93
CA ASN A 954 -1.15 -31.01 32.48
C ASN A 954 -1.65 -30.93 31.05
#